data_89923f3fc41e208fbf1bdba387418d5a
#
_entry.id   89923f3fc41e208fbf1bdba387418d5a
#
_cell.length_a   1.000
_cell.length_b   1.000
_cell.length_c   1.000
_cell.angle_alpha   90.00
_cell.angle_beta   90.00
_cell.angle_gamma   90.00
#
_symmetry.space_group_name_H-M   'P 1'
#
loop_
_entity.id
_entity.type
_entity.pdbx_description
1 polymer ?
#
loop_
_entity_poly.entity_id
_entity_poly.type
_entity_poly.pdbx_seq_one_letter_code
_entity_poly.pdbx_strand_id
1 'polypeptide(L)'
;MNIEKYSERVRGFIQSAQTMALSRNHQQFAPEHLLKVLVDDEEGLAASLIERAGGRAQDVRLAVDAALKAMPQVEGGNGQLYMAQPLAKVFAIAEELAKKAGDSFVTVERLLTALAVEKSAKTADILAKAGVTATGLNQVINDIRKGRTADSASAEQGYDALKKYARDLTADARAGKLDPVIGRDDEIRRTIQVLSRRTKNNPVLIGEPGVGKTAIAEGLALRIVNGDVPESLKDKQLMALDMGALIAGAKYRGEFEERLKAVLSEVTAASGNIILFIDEMHTLVGAGKSDGAMDASNLLKPALARGELHCVGATTLDEYRKYVEKDAALARRFQPVFVNEPTVEDTISILRGLKEKYEQHHKVRVSDSALVAAATLSNRYIADRFLPDKAIDLVDEAASRLRMQVDSKPEALDEVDRRIMQLKIEREALKAEKDDASRDRLTKLEKELSGLEEESARLTSRWAAEKDKLGLAADLKGQLDEARNELAIAQRRGEFQRAGELAYGRIPELEKKLAEAEAQGDDGKGGMVEETVTPDHVAHVVSRWTGIPVDKMLEGEREKLLRMEDEIAKRVVGQGEAVQAVSKAVRRARAGLQDPNRPIGSFMFLGPTGVGKTELTKALANFLFDDEQAMVRIDMSEFMEKHSVARLIGAPPGYVGYEEGGVLTEAIRRRPYQVILFDEVEKAHPDVFNVLLQVLDDGRLTDGQGRTVDFRNTLIVMTSNLGAEYLVNLGEDEDVDKVRDEVMGVVRNAFRPEFLNRIDEVILFHRLRRQDMGQIVHIQLERLGRLLTDRKISLSLDDDAIEWLANKGYDPAYGARPLKRVMQKELQDPLAEKILSGEIFDNSTVKVTAGSDRLNFRPQRTQPEDEAEQAA
;
A
#
# COMPACT_ATOMS: atom_id res chain seq x y z
N MET A 1 16.41 21.92 -51.80
CA MET A 1 15.63 21.30 -50.75
C MET A 1 15.34 22.34 -49.69
N ASN A 2 14.07 22.66 -49.46
CA ASN A 2 13.69 23.55 -48.37
C ASN A 2 13.32 22.70 -47.16
N ILE A 3 14.23 22.63 -46.19
CA ILE A 3 14.06 21.74 -44.99
C ILE A 3 12.84 22.09 -44.12
N GLU A 4 12.35 23.32 -44.22
CA GLU A 4 11.16 23.76 -43.47
C GLU A 4 9.85 23.11 -43.94
N LYS A 5 9.82 22.57 -45.15
CA LYS A 5 8.66 21.83 -45.69
C LYS A 5 8.57 20.37 -45.22
N TYR A 6 9.51 19.92 -44.46
CA TYR A 6 9.54 18.54 -43.95
C TYR A 6 9.08 18.53 -42.50
N SER A 7 8.35 17.46 -42.10
CA SER A 7 7.96 17.26 -40.70
C SER A 7 9.18 17.22 -39.79
N GLU A 8 8.98 17.53 -38.49
CA GLU A 8 10.07 17.47 -37.50
C GLU A 8 10.75 16.10 -37.47
N ARG A 9 9.98 15.05 -37.61
CA ARG A 9 10.46 13.67 -37.62
C ARG A 9 11.30 13.38 -38.86
N VAL A 10 10.85 13.79 -40.04
CA VAL A 10 11.61 13.63 -41.26
C VAL A 10 12.90 14.43 -41.21
N ARG A 11 12.89 15.63 -40.64
CA ARG A 11 14.13 16.44 -40.45
C ARG A 11 15.12 15.70 -39.54
N GLY A 12 14.67 15.09 -38.47
CA GLY A 12 15.49 14.26 -37.58
C GLY A 12 16.08 13.06 -38.31
N PHE A 13 15.29 12.36 -39.15
CA PHE A 13 15.76 11.21 -39.91
C PHE A 13 16.79 11.60 -40.98
N ILE A 14 16.62 12.72 -41.65
CA ILE A 14 17.59 13.24 -42.58
C ILE A 14 18.93 13.52 -41.89
N GLN A 15 18.89 14.16 -40.72
CA GLN A 15 20.10 14.46 -39.94
C GLN A 15 20.80 13.19 -39.45
N SER A 16 20.02 12.22 -38.91
CA SER A 16 20.54 10.92 -38.49
C SER A 16 21.15 10.13 -39.62
N ALA A 17 20.53 10.15 -40.83
CA ALA A 17 21.03 9.48 -42.00
C ALA A 17 22.33 10.14 -42.54
N GLN A 18 22.44 11.47 -42.45
CA GLN A 18 23.68 12.18 -42.77
C GLN A 18 24.82 11.81 -41.82
N THR A 19 24.51 11.78 -40.49
CA THR A 19 25.48 11.38 -39.46
C THR A 19 25.95 9.94 -39.69
N MET A 20 25.02 9.04 -40.03
CA MET A 20 25.32 7.65 -40.34
C MET A 20 26.24 7.54 -41.60
N ALA A 21 25.99 8.31 -42.64
CA ALA A 21 26.84 8.31 -43.83
C ALA A 21 28.27 8.76 -43.51
N LEU A 22 28.42 9.79 -42.68
CA LEU A 22 29.73 10.27 -42.21
C LEU A 22 30.44 9.24 -41.32
N SER A 23 29.73 8.62 -40.37
CA SER A 23 30.32 7.61 -39.48
C SER A 23 30.79 6.35 -40.20
N ARG A 24 30.21 6.05 -41.37
CA ARG A 24 30.60 4.93 -42.23
C ARG A 24 31.64 5.32 -43.31
N ASN A 25 32.16 6.53 -43.22
CA ASN A 25 33.14 7.08 -44.21
C ASN A 25 32.62 7.06 -45.69
N HIS A 26 31.32 7.23 -45.88
CA HIS A 26 30.72 7.37 -47.19
C HIS A 26 30.79 8.83 -47.66
N GLN A 27 31.28 9.11 -48.87
CA GLN A 27 31.31 10.46 -49.43
C GLN A 27 29.98 10.90 -50.02
N GLN A 28 29.07 9.95 -50.29
CA GLN A 28 27.78 10.23 -50.89
C GLN A 28 26.65 9.91 -49.89
N PHE A 29 25.81 10.90 -49.69
CA PHE A 29 24.53 10.73 -48.98
C PHE A 29 23.50 10.14 -49.93
N ALA A 30 23.21 8.85 -49.80
CA ALA A 30 22.40 8.05 -50.71
C ALA A 30 21.04 7.66 -50.08
N PRO A 31 20.03 7.27 -50.89
CA PRO A 31 18.71 6.84 -50.41
C PRO A 31 18.74 5.71 -49.37
N GLU A 32 19.74 4.83 -49.49
CA GLU A 32 19.91 3.67 -48.59
C GLU A 32 20.19 4.08 -47.14
N HIS A 33 20.90 5.20 -46.89
CA HIS A 33 21.11 5.73 -45.56
C HIS A 33 19.77 6.17 -44.95
N LEU A 34 18.94 6.83 -45.75
CA LEU A 34 17.65 7.31 -45.29
C LEU A 34 16.68 6.14 -45.00
N LEU A 35 16.64 5.15 -45.91
CA LEU A 35 15.79 3.96 -45.69
C LEU A 35 16.24 3.17 -44.46
N LYS A 36 17.56 3.06 -44.22
CA LYS A 36 18.08 2.40 -43.01
C LYS A 36 17.57 3.06 -41.73
N VAL A 37 17.71 4.39 -41.62
CA VAL A 37 17.27 5.13 -40.45
C VAL A 37 15.75 5.04 -40.26
N LEU A 38 14.97 5.08 -41.34
CA LEU A 38 13.51 4.95 -41.29
C LEU A 38 13.04 3.57 -40.80
N VAL A 39 13.73 2.49 -41.16
CA VAL A 39 13.34 1.12 -40.80
C VAL A 39 13.89 0.73 -39.44
N ASP A 40 14.97 1.37 -38.98
CA ASP A 40 15.53 1.16 -37.61
C ASP A 40 14.88 2.05 -36.55
N ASP A 41 13.94 2.91 -36.91
CA ASP A 41 13.23 3.78 -36.00
C ASP A 41 12.48 2.99 -34.91
N GLU A 42 12.73 3.34 -33.64
CA GLU A 42 12.14 2.67 -32.47
C GLU A 42 10.59 2.84 -32.41
N GLU A 43 10.07 3.97 -32.85
CA GLU A 43 8.64 4.18 -32.99
C GLU A 43 7.99 3.39 -34.13
N GLY A 44 8.78 2.87 -35.02
CA GLY A 44 8.44 1.85 -36.01
C GLY A 44 7.41 2.23 -37.08
N LEU A 45 7.17 3.53 -37.35
CA LEU A 45 6.15 3.93 -38.34
C LEU A 45 6.44 3.37 -39.73
N ALA A 46 7.67 3.50 -40.21
CA ALA A 46 8.03 2.98 -41.52
C ALA A 46 7.99 1.45 -41.56
N ALA A 47 8.44 0.77 -40.51
CA ALA A 47 8.35 -0.69 -40.40
C ALA A 47 6.90 -1.18 -40.40
N SER A 48 6.02 -0.52 -39.65
CA SER A 48 4.59 -0.81 -39.61
C SER A 48 3.90 -0.62 -40.98
N LEU A 49 4.25 0.44 -41.72
CA LEU A 49 3.76 0.68 -43.08
C LEU A 49 4.19 -0.42 -44.05
N ILE A 50 5.43 -0.88 -43.96
CA ILE A 50 5.97 -1.96 -44.76
C ILE A 50 5.21 -3.27 -44.51
N GLU A 51 5.00 -3.62 -43.24
CA GLU A 51 4.30 -4.85 -42.84
C GLU A 51 2.83 -4.83 -43.25
N ARG A 52 2.13 -3.72 -43.04
CA ARG A 52 0.72 -3.54 -43.45
C ARG A 52 0.56 -3.53 -44.99
N ALA A 53 1.61 -3.09 -45.72
CA ALA A 53 1.62 -3.16 -47.19
C ALA A 53 1.93 -4.57 -47.74
N GLY A 54 2.06 -5.58 -46.88
CA GLY A 54 2.36 -6.97 -47.23
C GLY A 54 3.84 -7.33 -47.32
N GLY A 55 4.74 -6.42 -46.94
CA GLY A 55 6.16 -6.66 -46.92
C GLY A 55 6.70 -7.15 -45.57
N ARG A 56 7.99 -7.48 -45.51
CA ARG A 56 8.69 -7.87 -44.29
C ARG A 56 9.74 -6.82 -43.92
N ALA A 57 9.54 -6.08 -42.86
CA ALA A 57 10.47 -5.02 -42.43
C ALA A 57 11.89 -5.57 -42.14
N GLN A 58 11.99 -6.81 -41.63
CA GLN A 58 13.28 -7.47 -41.38
C GLN A 58 14.08 -7.72 -42.64
N ASP A 59 13.41 -8.16 -43.74
CA ASP A 59 14.07 -8.40 -45.02
C ASP A 59 14.61 -7.09 -45.62
N VAL A 60 13.85 -5.98 -45.44
CA VAL A 60 14.29 -4.65 -45.84
C VAL A 60 15.51 -4.22 -45.02
N ARG A 61 15.53 -4.42 -43.71
CA ARG A 61 16.69 -4.12 -42.84
C ARG A 61 17.96 -4.84 -43.31
N LEU A 62 17.88 -6.14 -43.56
CA LEU A 62 19.01 -6.94 -43.99
C LEU A 62 19.53 -6.52 -45.39
N ALA A 63 18.59 -6.26 -46.32
CA ALA A 63 18.94 -5.84 -47.68
C ALA A 63 19.59 -4.45 -47.73
N VAL A 64 19.11 -3.51 -46.92
CA VAL A 64 19.70 -2.17 -46.83
C VAL A 64 21.08 -2.22 -46.18
N ASP A 65 21.26 -3.04 -45.10
CA ASP A 65 22.57 -3.21 -44.50
C ASP A 65 23.61 -3.81 -45.49
N ALA A 66 23.17 -4.79 -46.27
CA ALA A 66 24.01 -5.36 -47.31
C ALA A 66 24.36 -4.30 -48.38
N ALA A 67 23.40 -3.47 -48.81
CA ALA A 67 23.61 -2.40 -49.75
C ALA A 67 24.58 -1.33 -49.22
N LEU A 68 24.45 -0.96 -47.96
CA LEU A 68 25.34 0.01 -47.28
C LEU A 68 26.78 -0.53 -47.13
N LYS A 69 26.95 -1.82 -46.82
CA LYS A 69 28.25 -2.47 -46.72
C LYS A 69 28.99 -2.54 -48.10
N ALA A 70 28.24 -2.58 -49.19
CA ALA A 70 28.79 -2.62 -50.55
C ALA A 70 29.10 -1.23 -51.11
N MET A 71 28.84 -0.15 -50.39
CA MET A 71 29.21 1.21 -50.81
C MET A 71 30.70 1.49 -50.63
N PRO A 72 31.30 2.28 -51.54
CA PRO A 72 32.70 2.68 -51.40
C PRO A 72 32.94 3.50 -50.15
N GLN A 73 33.93 3.10 -49.36
CA GLN A 73 34.42 3.82 -48.19
C GLN A 73 35.71 4.56 -48.56
N VAL A 74 35.87 5.77 -48.06
CA VAL A 74 37.08 6.58 -48.34
C VAL A 74 37.70 6.99 -46.99
N GLU A 75 38.86 6.43 -46.69
CA GLU A 75 39.67 6.82 -45.54
C GLU A 75 40.41 8.13 -45.85
N GLY A 76 40.34 9.14 -44.98
CA GLY A 76 41.05 10.42 -45.11
C GLY A 76 40.35 11.48 -45.92
N GLY A 77 39.05 11.36 -46.22
CA GLY A 77 38.27 12.40 -46.90
C GLY A 77 38.08 13.68 -46.07
N ASN A 78 37.93 14.83 -46.73
CA ASN A 78 37.74 16.16 -46.12
C ASN A 78 36.44 16.35 -45.37
N GLY A 79 35.70 15.27 -44.97
CA GLY A 79 34.43 15.36 -44.22
C GLY A 79 33.26 15.99 -45.02
N GLN A 80 33.42 16.26 -46.30
CA GLN A 80 32.36 16.79 -47.17
C GLN A 80 31.47 15.64 -47.65
N LEU A 81 30.19 15.73 -47.35
CA LEU A 81 29.17 14.77 -47.81
C LEU A 81 28.41 15.37 -49.00
N TYR A 82 28.41 14.68 -50.12
CA TYR A 82 27.70 15.10 -51.33
C TYR A 82 26.36 14.34 -51.43
N MET A 83 25.28 15.06 -51.74
CA MET A 83 23.98 14.43 -52.01
C MET A 83 24.01 13.62 -53.29
N ALA A 84 23.68 12.33 -53.23
CA ALA A 84 23.56 11.48 -54.41
C ALA A 84 22.38 11.93 -55.28
N GLN A 85 22.55 11.89 -56.62
CA GLN A 85 21.51 12.30 -57.58
C GLN A 85 20.18 11.53 -57.39
N PRO A 86 20.15 10.20 -57.10
CA PRO A 86 18.91 9.48 -56.77
C PRO A 86 18.22 10.01 -55.54
N LEU A 87 18.97 10.45 -54.53
CA LEU A 87 18.38 10.99 -53.29
C LEU A 87 17.70 12.35 -53.51
N ALA A 88 18.34 13.20 -54.36
CA ALA A 88 17.72 14.47 -54.74
C ALA A 88 16.37 14.27 -55.47
N LYS A 89 16.27 13.22 -56.31
CA LYS A 89 15.00 12.85 -56.97
C LYS A 89 13.97 12.30 -55.97
N VAL A 90 14.40 11.49 -55.00
CA VAL A 90 13.51 11.02 -53.92
C VAL A 90 12.87 12.19 -53.15
N PHE A 91 13.63 13.20 -52.79
CA PHE A 91 13.07 14.39 -52.15
C PHE A 91 12.10 15.16 -53.05
N ALA A 92 12.42 15.32 -54.33
CA ALA A 92 11.52 15.98 -55.30
C ALA A 92 10.18 15.21 -55.44
N ILE A 93 10.25 13.88 -55.56
CA ILE A 93 9.06 13.02 -55.62
C ILE A 93 8.26 13.11 -54.32
N ALA A 94 8.91 13.13 -53.16
CA ALA A 94 8.24 13.26 -51.85
C ALA A 94 7.50 14.60 -51.75
N GLU A 95 8.08 15.69 -52.17
CA GLU A 95 7.42 17.02 -52.23
C GLU A 95 6.24 17.04 -53.23
N GLU A 96 6.37 16.36 -54.38
CA GLU A 96 5.25 16.25 -55.33
C GLU A 96 4.10 15.40 -54.77
N LEU A 97 4.41 14.27 -54.12
CA LEU A 97 3.41 13.40 -53.46
C LEU A 97 2.66 14.12 -52.33
N ALA A 98 3.39 14.90 -51.54
CA ALA A 98 2.79 15.72 -50.47
C ALA A 98 1.83 16.77 -51.08
N LYS A 99 2.27 17.48 -52.13
CA LYS A 99 1.44 18.48 -52.80
C LYS A 99 0.18 17.89 -53.46
N LYS A 100 0.30 16.72 -54.11
CA LYS A 100 -0.85 16.00 -54.66
C LYS A 100 -1.89 15.56 -53.59
N ALA A 101 -1.39 15.24 -52.41
CA ALA A 101 -2.24 14.84 -51.27
C ALA A 101 -2.82 16.02 -50.50
N GLY A 102 -2.46 17.28 -50.85
CA GLY A 102 -2.86 18.47 -50.11
C GLY A 102 -2.11 18.71 -48.80
N ASP A 103 -0.99 17.98 -48.58
CA ASP A 103 -0.16 18.10 -47.40
C ASP A 103 0.70 19.38 -47.43
N SER A 104 0.76 20.15 -46.36
CA SER A 104 1.65 21.31 -46.21
C SER A 104 3.10 20.88 -45.87
N PHE A 105 3.26 19.68 -45.28
CA PHE A 105 4.54 19.12 -44.89
C PHE A 105 4.81 17.74 -45.52
N VAL A 106 6.05 17.45 -45.83
CA VAL A 106 6.49 16.12 -46.27
C VAL A 106 6.69 15.24 -45.05
N THR A 107 5.92 14.16 -44.96
CA THR A 107 5.89 13.20 -43.87
C THR A 107 6.68 11.93 -44.18
N VAL A 108 6.95 11.10 -43.16
CA VAL A 108 7.68 9.82 -43.25
C VAL A 108 7.03 8.89 -44.28
N GLU A 109 5.73 8.77 -44.28
CA GLU A 109 5.03 7.92 -45.24
C GLU A 109 5.13 8.40 -46.67
N ARG A 110 5.16 9.71 -46.93
CA ARG A 110 5.41 10.25 -48.28
C ARG A 110 6.85 10.04 -48.72
N LEU A 111 7.79 10.16 -47.77
CA LEU A 111 9.20 9.89 -48.01
C LEU A 111 9.43 8.41 -48.28
N LEU A 112 8.82 7.49 -47.53
CA LEU A 112 8.90 6.05 -47.79
C LEU A 112 8.29 5.68 -49.15
N THR A 113 7.17 6.28 -49.51
CA THR A 113 6.54 6.09 -50.82
C THR A 113 7.48 6.58 -51.92
N ALA A 114 8.14 7.73 -51.77
CA ALA A 114 9.11 8.26 -52.73
C ALA A 114 10.33 7.33 -52.92
N LEU A 115 10.83 6.73 -51.81
CA LEU A 115 11.89 5.72 -51.84
C LEU A 115 11.49 4.43 -52.59
N ALA A 116 10.19 4.08 -52.58
CA ALA A 116 9.65 2.94 -53.32
C ALA A 116 9.37 3.25 -54.80
N VAL A 117 9.15 4.52 -55.18
CA VAL A 117 8.82 4.95 -56.55
C VAL A 117 10.03 5.25 -57.38
N GLU A 118 11.11 5.79 -56.84
CA GLU A 118 12.30 6.23 -57.58
C GLU A 118 13.16 5.04 -58.10
N LYS A 119 12.95 4.69 -59.37
CA LYS A 119 13.59 3.51 -59.99
C LYS A 119 15.12 3.61 -60.10
N SER A 120 15.71 4.81 -60.07
CA SER A 120 17.18 4.96 -60.12
C SER A 120 17.83 4.73 -58.74
N ALA A 121 17.05 4.58 -57.67
CA ALA A 121 17.49 4.29 -56.31
C ALA A 121 17.40 2.78 -56.04
N LYS A 122 18.45 2.19 -55.47
CA LYS A 122 18.43 0.77 -55.03
C LYS A 122 17.34 0.46 -54.00
N THR A 123 16.89 1.48 -53.29
CA THR A 123 15.83 1.36 -52.29
C THR A 123 14.50 0.89 -52.88
N ALA A 124 14.17 1.30 -54.10
CA ALA A 124 12.98 0.82 -54.83
C ALA A 124 13.03 -0.68 -55.10
N ASP A 125 14.21 -1.19 -55.52
CA ASP A 125 14.42 -2.63 -55.74
C ASP A 125 14.39 -3.43 -54.44
N ILE A 126 14.96 -2.88 -53.36
CA ILE A 126 14.94 -3.49 -52.02
C ILE A 126 13.50 -3.62 -51.52
N LEU A 127 12.71 -2.56 -51.57
CA LEU A 127 11.31 -2.55 -51.13
C LEU A 127 10.43 -3.48 -52.01
N ALA A 128 10.63 -3.47 -53.33
CA ALA A 128 9.92 -4.35 -54.26
C ALA A 128 10.20 -5.84 -53.98
N LYS A 129 11.48 -6.19 -53.75
CA LYS A 129 11.88 -7.57 -53.41
C LYS A 129 11.30 -8.02 -52.06
N ALA A 130 11.11 -7.09 -51.15
CA ALA A 130 10.44 -7.36 -49.85
C ALA A 130 8.90 -7.40 -49.93
N GLY A 131 8.32 -7.29 -51.12
CA GLY A 131 6.87 -7.35 -51.36
C GLY A 131 6.14 -6.00 -51.20
N VAL A 132 6.87 -4.89 -51.05
CA VAL A 132 6.29 -3.56 -50.84
C VAL A 132 6.13 -2.85 -52.19
N THR A 133 4.88 -2.51 -52.52
CA THR A 133 4.55 -1.73 -53.72
C THR A 133 4.11 -0.31 -53.35
N ALA A 134 4.39 0.66 -54.24
CA ALA A 134 3.93 2.04 -54.03
C ALA A 134 2.40 2.16 -53.94
N THR A 135 1.67 1.30 -54.65
CA THR A 135 0.21 1.22 -54.60
C THR A 135 -0.28 0.71 -53.24
N GLY A 136 0.35 -0.38 -52.76
CA GLY A 136 0.05 -0.92 -51.43
C GLY A 136 0.33 0.06 -50.31
N LEU A 137 1.50 0.76 -50.38
CA LEU A 137 1.81 1.83 -49.41
C LEU A 137 0.78 2.96 -49.45
N ASN A 138 0.37 3.44 -50.61
CA ASN A 138 -0.65 4.50 -50.70
C ASN A 138 -2.00 4.07 -50.16
N GLN A 139 -2.40 2.79 -50.32
CA GLN A 139 -3.62 2.26 -49.78
C GLN A 139 -3.56 2.25 -48.23
N VAL A 140 -2.50 1.71 -47.65
CA VAL A 140 -2.27 1.68 -46.21
C VAL A 140 -2.18 3.09 -45.63
N ILE A 141 -1.53 4.04 -46.32
CA ILE A 141 -1.44 5.44 -45.89
C ILE A 141 -2.83 6.09 -45.85
N ASN A 142 -3.66 5.85 -46.89
CA ASN A 142 -5.03 6.37 -46.91
C ASN A 142 -5.89 5.78 -45.78
N ASP A 143 -5.70 4.50 -45.49
CA ASP A 143 -6.41 3.81 -44.36
C ASP A 143 -6.01 4.37 -42.98
N ILE A 144 -4.72 4.68 -42.81
CA ILE A 144 -4.22 5.29 -41.56
C ILE A 144 -4.65 6.76 -41.45
N ARG A 145 -4.52 7.51 -42.55
CA ARG A 145 -4.83 8.93 -42.55
C ARG A 145 -6.35 9.24 -42.51
N LYS A 146 -7.19 8.32 -43.00
CA LYS A 146 -8.65 8.51 -43.07
C LYS A 146 -9.06 9.88 -43.61
N GLY A 147 -8.37 10.36 -44.64
CA GLY A 147 -8.67 11.66 -45.28
C GLY A 147 -8.01 12.88 -44.62
N ARG A 148 -7.15 12.71 -43.60
CA ARG A 148 -6.43 13.84 -42.97
C ARG A 148 -5.25 14.29 -43.83
N THR A 149 -5.00 15.62 -43.85
CA THR A 149 -3.84 16.26 -44.43
C THR A 149 -2.80 16.58 -43.35
N ALA A 150 -1.53 16.62 -43.73
CA ALA A 150 -0.42 16.98 -42.83
C ALA A 150 -0.21 18.50 -42.86
N ASP A 151 -0.98 19.22 -42.02
CA ASP A 151 -1.00 20.69 -42.01
C ASP A 151 -0.06 21.29 -40.93
N SER A 152 0.54 20.48 -40.08
CA SER A 152 1.51 20.87 -39.04
C SER A 152 2.81 20.06 -39.19
N ALA A 153 3.92 20.62 -38.70
CA ALA A 153 5.20 19.93 -38.63
C ALA A 153 5.18 18.67 -37.74
N SER A 154 4.24 18.56 -36.82
CA SER A 154 4.03 17.46 -35.88
C SER A 154 2.88 16.51 -36.27
N ALA A 155 2.31 16.66 -37.48
CA ALA A 155 1.09 15.91 -37.88
C ALA A 155 1.21 14.37 -37.74
N GLU A 156 2.43 13.82 -37.88
CA GLU A 156 2.69 12.37 -37.76
C GLU A 156 2.54 11.83 -36.33
N GLN A 157 2.67 12.69 -35.32
CA GLN A 157 2.45 12.30 -33.92
C GLN A 157 0.98 11.94 -33.63
N GLY A 158 0.07 12.44 -34.49
CA GLY A 158 -1.37 12.18 -34.42
C GLY A 158 -1.84 10.88 -35.07
N TYR A 159 -0.95 10.08 -35.68
CA TYR A 159 -1.34 8.81 -36.29
C TYR A 159 -1.30 7.65 -35.28
N ASP A 160 -2.35 6.81 -35.33
CA ASP A 160 -2.53 5.69 -34.38
C ASP A 160 -2.52 6.17 -32.88
N ALA A 161 -3.04 7.38 -32.62
CA ALA A 161 -3.03 7.99 -31.28
C ALA A 161 -3.75 7.12 -30.24
N LEU A 162 -4.86 6.49 -30.62
CA LEU A 162 -5.56 5.55 -29.73
C LEU A 162 -4.69 4.35 -29.34
N LYS A 163 -3.91 3.80 -30.27
CA LYS A 163 -3.05 2.67 -29.99
C LYS A 163 -1.86 3.05 -29.09
N LYS A 164 -1.42 4.31 -29.15
CA LYS A 164 -0.28 4.81 -28.33
C LYS A 164 -0.71 5.26 -26.94
N TYR A 165 -1.89 5.87 -26.82
CA TYR A 165 -2.33 6.57 -25.61
C TYR A 165 -3.59 5.99 -24.98
N ALA A 166 -4.07 4.85 -25.48
CA ALA A 166 -5.21 4.17 -24.89
C ALA A 166 -5.04 2.64 -24.95
N ARG A 167 -5.51 1.98 -23.90
CA ARG A 167 -5.54 0.52 -23.77
C ARG A 167 -6.91 0.01 -24.20
N ASP A 168 -6.97 -0.99 -25.07
CA ASP A 168 -8.23 -1.61 -25.50
C ASP A 168 -8.70 -2.67 -24.49
N LEU A 169 -9.59 -2.30 -23.57
CA LEU A 169 -10.15 -3.21 -22.58
C LEU A 169 -11.00 -4.32 -23.21
N THR A 170 -11.65 -4.07 -24.35
CA THR A 170 -12.43 -5.09 -25.05
C THR A 170 -11.54 -6.10 -25.77
N ALA A 171 -10.38 -5.71 -26.24
CA ALA A 171 -9.36 -6.64 -26.77
C ALA A 171 -8.76 -7.49 -25.65
N ASP A 172 -8.45 -6.89 -24.50
CA ASP A 172 -7.95 -7.60 -23.32
C ASP A 172 -8.99 -8.58 -22.76
N ALA A 173 -10.28 -8.20 -22.75
CA ALA A 173 -11.39 -9.10 -22.41
C ALA A 173 -11.48 -10.31 -23.35
N ARG A 174 -11.34 -10.09 -24.69
CA ARG A 174 -11.31 -11.19 -25.66
C ARG A 174 -10.12 -12.10 -25.48
N ALA A 175 -8.98 -11.55 -25.05
CA ALA A 175 -7.75 -12.30 -24.80
C ALA A 175 -7.75 -13.00 -23.42
N GLY A 176 -8.79 -12.82 -22.57
CA GLY A 176 -8.86 -13.40 -21.24
C GLY A 176 -7.89 -12.80 -20.22
N LYS A 177 -7.39 -11.58 -20.48
CA LYS A 177 -6.41 -10.90 -19.63
C LYS A 177 -7.03 -10.12 -18.47
N LEU A 178 -8.34 -9.86 -18.52
CA LEU A 178 -9.04 -9.13 -17.46
C LEU A 178 -9.46 -10.05 -16.32
N ASP A 179 -9.47 -9.51 -15.12
CA ASP A 179 -9.94 -10.19 -13.94
C ASP A 179 -11.47 -10.30 -13.91
N PRO A 180 -12.04 -11.36 -13.31
CA PRO A 180 -13.48 -11.45 -13.12
C PRO A 180 -13.95 -10.34 -12.17
N VAL A 181 -14.99 -9.60 -12.56
CA VAL A 181 -15.60 -8.55 -11.75
C VAL A 181 -16.76 -9.12 -10.98
N ILE A 182 -16.71 -9.04 -9.67
CA ILE A 182 -17.67 -9.65 -8.74
C ILE A 182 -18.27 -8.55 -7.87
N GLY A 183 -19.57 -8.63 -7.58
CA GLY A 183 -20.26 -7.73 -6.64
C GLY A 183 -20.47 -6.30 -7.16
N ARG A 184 -20.37 -6.06 -8.47
CA ARG A 184 -20.57 -4.74 -9.12
C ARG A 184 -21.62 -4.76 -10.23
N ASP A 185 -22.50 -5.74 -10.20
CA ASP A 185 -23.52 -5.93 -11.24
C ASP A 185 -24.48 -4.76 -11.39
N ASP A 186 -24.89 -4.14 -10.30
CA ASP A 186 -25.84 -3.04 -10.31
C ASP A 186 -25.20 -1.76 -10.89
N GLU A 187 -23.96 -1.46 -10.51
CA GLU A 187 -23.23 -0.31 -11.04
C GLU A 187 -22.91 -0.49 -12.53
N ILE A 188 -22.50 -1.70 -12.96
CA ILE A 188 -22.28 -2.01 -14.38
C ILE A 188 -23.59 -1.88 -15.15
N ARG A 189 -24.71 -2.46 -14.66
CA ARG A 189 -26.02 -2.34 -15.27
C ARG A 189 -26.48 -0.89 -15.37
N ARG A 190 -26.24 -0.10 -14.31
CA ARG A 190 -26.55 1.34 -14.32
C ARG A 190 -25.70 2.09 -15.33
N THR A 191 -24.42 1.76 -15.46
CA THR A 191 -23.51 2.34 -16.46
C THR A 191 -23.98 2.03 -17.88
N ILE A 192 -24.36 0.79 -18.16
CA ILE A 192 -24.96 0.37 -19.44
C ILE A 192 -26.27 1.14 -19.74
N GLN A 193 -27.14 1.27 -18.74
CA GLN A 193 -28.37 2.02 -18.86
C GLN A 193 -28.14 3.50 -19.22
N VAL A 194 -27.14 4.12 -18.59
CA VAL A 194 -26.77 5.52 -18.86
C VAL A 194 -26.20 5.65 -20.27
N LEU A 195 -25.29 4.78 -20.70
CA LEU A 195 -24.70 4.78 -22.05
C LEU A 195 -25.76 4.61 -23.16
N SER A 196 -26.86 3.94 -22.86
CA SER A 196 -27.99 3.71 -23.83
C SER A 196 -28.98 4.88 -23.90
N ARG A 197 -28.80 5.95 -23.11
CA ARG A 197 -29.70 7.11 -23.10
C ARG A 197 -29.47 8.00 -24.31
N ARG A 198 -30.49 8.76 -24.70
CA ARG A 198 -30.40 9.76 -25.77
C ARG A 198 -29.62 11.01 -25.36
N THR A 199 -29.74 11.40 -24.10
CA THR A 199 -29.10 12.58 -23.51
C THR A 199 -28.52 12.22 -22.15
N LYS A 200 -27.49 12.93 -21.69
CA LYS A 200 -26.74 12.58 -20.47
C LYS A 200 -26.29 11.12 -20.50
N ASN A 201 -25.73 10.70 -21.62
CA ASN A 201 -25.31 9.33 -21.93
C ASN A 201 -23.85 9.04 -21.59
N ASN A 202 -23.20 9.92 -20.84
CA ASN A 202 -21.85 9.71 -20.35
C ASN A 202 -21.91 9.48 -18.84
N PRO A 203 -21.74 8.25 -18.34
CA PRO A 203 -21.69 7.97 -16.90
C PRO A 203 -20.38 8.49 -16.29
N VAL A 204 -20.47 8.98 -15.05
CA VAL A 204 -19.30 9.23 -14.20
C VAL A 204 -19.41 8.34 -12.97
N LEU A 205 -18.46 7.46 -12.79
CA LEU A 205 -18.31 6.61 -11.62
C LEU A 205 -17.72 7.45 -10.48
N ILE A 206 -18.52 7.66 -9.45
CA ILE A 206 -18.16 8.50 -8.31
C ILE A 206 -18.01 7.64 -7.07
N GLY A 207 -16.84 7.62 -6.46
CA GLY A 207 -16.58 6.86 -5.25
C GLY A 207 -15.18 7.12 -4.71
N GLU A 208 -14.94 6.68 -3.50
CA GLU A 208 -13.64 6.82 -2.84
C GLU A 208 -12.52 6.04 -3.59
N PRO A 209 -11.24 6.38 -3.38
CA PRO A 209 -10.13 5.61 -3.95
C PRO A 209 -10.19 4.15 -3.50
N GLY A 210 -9.89 3.20 -4.39
CA GLY A 210 -9.82 1.78 -4.03
C GLY A 210 -11.15 1.03 -3.94
N VAL A 211 -12.33 1.71 -4.16
CA VAL A 211 -13.63 0.99 -4.15
C VAL A 211 -13.92 0.18 -5.41
N GLY A 212 -13.03 0.18 -6.41
CA GLY A 212 -13.19 -0.64 -7.62
C GLY A 212 -13.87 0.07 -8.80
N LYS A 213 -13.71 1.38 -8.96
CA LYS A 213 -14.25 2.13 -10.11
C LYS A 213 -13.75 1.61 -11.47
N THR A 214 -12.45 1.33 -11.56
CA THR A 214 -11.80 0.78 -12.78
C THR A 214 -12.33 -0.62 -13.10
N ALA A 215 -12.57 -1.46 -12.08
CA ALA A 215 -13.15 -2.79 -12.25
C ALA A 215 -14.54 -2.74 -12.91
N ILE A 216 -15.33 -1.71 -12.66
CA ILE A 216 -16.64 -1.54 -13.34
C ILE A 216 -16.46 -1.32 -14.85
N ALA A 217 -15.43 -0.59 -15.27
CA ALA A 217 -15.12 -0.43 -16.69
C ALA A 217 -14.64 -1.76 -17.32
N GLU A 218 -13.81 -2.52 -16.61
CA GLU A 218 -13.38 -3.86 -17.02
C GLU A 218 -14.58 -4.83 -17.11
N GLY A 219 -15.50 -4.80 -16.14
CA GLY A 219 -16.73 -5.56 -16.15
C GLY A 219 -17.65 -5.18 -17.32
N LEU A 220 -17.71 -3.90 -17.66
CA LEU A 220 -18.44 -3.42 -18.86
C LEU A 220 -17.81 -4.00 -20.13
N ALA A 221 -16.48 -4.01 -20.25
CA ALA A 221 -15.76 -4.61 -21.38
C ALA A 221 -16.07 -6.11 -21.52
N LEU A 222 -16.05 -6.86 -20.40
CA LEU A 222 -16.40 -8.28 -20.37
C LEU A 222 -17.85 -8.51 -20.85
N ARG A 223 -18.83 -7.71 -20.41
CA ARG A 223 -20.21 -7.82 -20.85
C ARG A 223 -20.41 -7.47 -22.32
N ILE A 224 -19.69 -6.48 -22.85
CA ILE A 224 -19.70 -6.15 -24.28
C ILE A 224 -19.21 -7.35 -25.10
N VAL A 225 -18.09 -7.95 -24.69
CA VAL A 225 -17.50 -9.10 -25.41
C VAL A 225 -18.38 -10.35 -25.34
N ASN A 226 -19.04 -10.57 -24.21
CA ASN A 226 -19.97 -11.70 -24.02
C ASN A 226 -21.33 -11.47 -24.68
N GLY A 227 -21.61 -10.24 -25.20
CA GLY A 227 -22.89 -9.90 -25.80
C GLY A 227 -24.02 -9.64 -24.80
N ASP A 228 -23.70 -9.53 -23.49
CA ASP A 228 -24.64 -9.25 -22.40
C ASP A 228 -24.89 -7.74 -22.24
N VAL A 229 -25.17 -7.08 -23.36
CA VAL A 229 -25.45 -5.65 -23.45
C VAL A 229 -26.53 -5.40 -24.52
N PRO A 230 -27.25 -4.26 -24.47
CA PRO A 230 -28.19 -3.86 -25.53
C PRO A 230 -27.51 -3.83 -26.90
N GLU A 231 -28.31 -4.03 -27.96
CA GLU A 231 -27.84 -4.07 -29.36
C GLU A 231 -26.97 -2.87 -29.73
N SER A 232 -27.28 -1.69 -29.17
CA SER A 232 -26.55 -0.44 -29.42
C SER A 232 -25.13 -0.41 -28.88
N LEU A 233 -24.73 -1.39 -28.04
CA LEU A 233 -23.41 -1.50 -27.39
C LEU A 233 -22.64 -2.73 -27.78
N LYS A 234 -23.21 -3.72 -28.47
CA LYS A 234 -22.59 -5.03 -28.76
C LYS A 234 -21.27 -4.95 -29.53
N ASP A 235 -21.16 -4.04 -30.50
CA ASP A 235 -19.97 -3.95 -31.35
C ASP A 235 -19.04 -2.80 -30.98
N LYS A 236 -19.26 -2.19 -29.81
CA LYS A 236 -18.43 -1.07 -29.36
C LYS A 236 -17.13 -1.55 -28.74
N GLN A 237 -16.10 -0.74 -28.92
CA GLN A 237 -14.79 -0.92 -28.25
C GLN A 237 -14.71 0.02 -27.06
N LEU A 238 -14.28 -0.51 -25.93
CA LEU A 238 -14.01 0.28 -24.73
C LEU A 238 -12.49 0.50 -24.60
N MET A 239 -12.08 1.76 -24.78
CA MET A 239 -10.68 2.19 -24.74
C MET A 239 -10.42 2.96 -23.45
N ALA A 240 -9.49 2.50 -22.62
CA ALA A 240 -9.05 3.22 -21.43
C ALA A 240 -7.92 4.20 -21.79
N LEU A 241 -8.13 5.47 -21.51
CA LEU A 241 -7.15 6.53 -21.77
C LEU A 241 -6.00 6.45 -20.78
N ASP A 242 -4.77 6.37 -21.27
CA ASP A 242 -3.57 6.39 -20.45
C ASP A 242 -3.06 7.83 -20.28
N MET A 243 -3.37 8.41 -19.12
CA MET A 243 -2.95 9.76 -18.78
C MET A 243 -1.43 9.87 -18.61
N GLY A 244 -0.80 8.82 -18.10
CA GLY A 244 0.65 8.76 -17.95
C GLY A 244 1.36 8.84 -19.31
N ALA A 245 0.93 8.04 -20.28
CA ALA A 245 1.46 8.06 -21.65
C ALA A 245 1.23 9.39 -22.37
N LEU A 246 0.10 10.05 -22.12
CA LEU A 246 -0.19 11.38 -22.69
C LEU A 246 0.75 12.47 -22.18
N ILE A 247 1.13 12.41 -20.89
CA ILE A 247 1.97 13.40 -20.21
C ILE A 247 3.46 13.08 -20.37
N ALA A 248 3.83 11.80 -20.44
CA ALA A 248 5.22 11.36 -20.51
C ALA A 248 5.96 11.98 -21.71
N GLY A 249 7.08 12.65 -21.46
CA GLY A 249 7.90 13.28 -22.48
C GLY A 249 7.34 14.56 -23.11
N ALA A 250 6.16 15.03 -22.69
CA ALA A 250 5.64 16.32 -23.13
C ALA A 250 6.39 17.45 -22.39
N LYS A 251 7.29 18.14 -23.09
CA LYS A 251 8.05 19.27 -22.52
C LYS A 251 7.24 20.56 -22.43
N TYR A 252 6.22 20.69 -23.25
CA TYR A 252 5.37 21.89 -23.33
C TYR A 252 3.89 21.50 -23.31
N ARG A 253 3.08 22.37 -22.75
CA ARG A 253 1.61 22.26 -22.67
C ARG A 253 0.96 21.94 -24.02
N GLY A 254 1.43 22.54 -25.12
CA GLY A 254 0.89 22.32 -26.46
C GLY A 254 1.01 20.88 -26.96
N GLU A 255 2.06 20.15 -26.59
CA GLU A 255 2.27 18.77 -27.00
C GLU A 255 1.22 17.81 -26.40
N PHE A 256 0.88 18.00 -25.12
CA PHE A 256 -0.22 17.25 -24.46
C PHE A 256 -1.58 17.54 -25.13
N GLU A 257 -1.88 18.82 -25.37
CA GLU A 257 -3.12 19.23 -26.01
C GLU A 257 -3.24 18.64 -27.44
N GLU A 258 -2.12 18.60 -28.21
CA GLU A 258 -2.10 17.97 -29.54
C GLU A 258 -2.32 16.45 -29.46
N ARG A 259 -1.68 15.74 -28.54
CA ARG A 259 -1.87 14.31 -28.34
C ARG A 259 -3.33 13.98 -27.96
N LEU A 260 -3.90 14.71 -27.00
CA LEU A 260 -5.30 14.53 -26.60
C LEU A 260 -6.25 14.85 -27.76
N LYS A 261 -5.99 15.93 -28.52
CA LYS A 261 -6.77 16.29 -29.71
C LYS A 261 -6.70 15.20 -30.78
N ALA A 262 -5.54 14.56 -30.97
CA ALA A 262 -5.38 13.45 -31.89
C ALA A 262 -6.22 12.23 -31.45
N VAL A 263 -6.18 11.85 -30.16
CA VAL A 263 -7.02 10.77 -29.60
C VAL A 263 -8.50 11.07 -29.81
N LEU A 264 -8.95 12.27 -29.42
CA LEU A 264 -10.36 12.68 -29.58
C LEU A 264 -10.81 12.68 -31.05
N SER A 265 -9.94 13.11 -31.95
CA SER A 265 -10.21 13.07 -33.40
C SER A 265 -10.37 11.64 -33.93
N GLU A 266 -9.62 10.66 -33.43
CA GLU A 266 -9.79 9.25 -33.79
C GLU A 266 -11.07 8.65 -33.23
N VAL A 267 -11.39 8.97 -31.97
CA VAL A 267 -12.64 8.53 -31.32
C VAL A 267 -13.86 9.07 -32.08
N THR A 268 -13.87 10.35 -32.44
CA THR A 268 -14.97 10.97 -33.18
C THR A 268 -15.10 10.42 -34.59
N ALA A 269 -13.97 10.16 -35.28
CA ALA A 269 -13.94 9.55 -36.61
C ALA A 269 -14.50 8.11 -36.62
N ALA A 270 -14.47 7.40 -35.49
CA ALA A 270 -15.06 6.07 -35.35
C ALA A 270 -16.60 6.08 -35.27
N SER A 271 -17.23 7.23 -35.44
CA SER A 271 -18.69 7.37 -35.53
C SER A 271 -19.46 6.70 -34.39
N GLY A 272 -18.98 6.85 -33.17
CA GLY A 272 -19.60 6.32 -31.96
C GLY A 272 -19.37 4.85 -31.66
N ASN A 273 -18.49 4.15 -32.39
CA ASN A 273 -18.10 2.75 -32.13
C ASN A 273 -17.12 2.61 -30.98
N ILE A 274 -16.53 3.71 -30.52
CA ILE A 274 -15.57 3.73 -29.42
C ILE A 274 -16.20 4.42 -28.21
N ILE A 275 -16.06 3.78 -27.04
CA ILE A 275 -16.36 4.36 -25.73
C ILE A 275 -15.02 4.61 -25.05
N LEU A 276 -14.77 5.84 -24.64
CA LEU A 276 -13.53 6.22 -23.97
C LEU A 276 -13.71 6.14 -22.44
N PHE A 277 -12.93 5.31 -21.78
CA PHE A 277 -12.86 5.31 -20.32
C PHE A 277 -11.76 6.28 -19.88
N ILE A 278 -12.10 7.19 -18.97
CA ILE A 278 -11.18 8.22 -18.44
C ILE A 278 -11.14 8.05 -16.92
N ASP A 279 -10.09 7.42 -16.46
CA ASP A 279 -9.83 7.36 -15.02
C ASP A 279 -9.28 8.70 -14.53
N GLU A 280 -9.51 9.02 -13.26
CA GLU A 280 -9.15 10.32 -12.67
C GLU A 280 -9.56 11.51 -13.57
N MET A 281 -10.80 11.49 -14.05
CA MET A 281 -11.30 12.48 -15.01
C MET A 281 -11.07 13.94 -14.57
N HIS A 282 -10.96 14.19 -13.27
CA HIS A 282 -10.69 15.50 -12.70
C HIS A 282 -9.34 16.07 -13.14
N THR A 283 -8.35 15.22 -13.47
CA THR A 283 -7.03 15.65 -13.99
C THR A 283 -7.15 16.34 -15.34
N LEU A 284 -8.11 15.94 -16.18
CA LEU A 284 -8.40 16.57 -17.46
C LEU A 284 -9.26 17.84 -17.35
N VAL A 285 -10.14 17.89 -16.34
CA VAL A 285 -11.16 18.95 -16.21
C VAL A 285 -10.74 20.07 -15.27
N GLY A 286 -9.88 19.76 -14.28
CA GLY A 286 -9.58 20.64 -13.16
C GLY A 286 -8.26 21.38 -13.20
N ALA A 287 -7.39 21.04 -14.08
CA ALA A 287 -6.00 21.48 -14.09
C ALA A 287 -5.78 22.97 -14.47
N GLY A 288 -6.83 23.75 -14.72
CA GLY A 288 -6.74 25.11 -15.28
C GLY A 288 -6.73 26.29 -14.30
N LYS A 289 -6.77 26.08 -12.98
CA LYS A 289 -6.96 27.19 -12.01
C LYS A 289 -5.78 27.54 -11.10
N SER A 290 -4.73 26.75 -11.10
CA SER A 290 -3.46 27.11 -10.46
C SER A 290 -2.38 27.31 -11.52
N ASP A 291 -1.51 28.27 -11.34
CA ASP A 291 -0.47 28.68 -12.28
C ASP A 291 0.21 27.50 -13.02
N GLY A 292 -0.11 27.36 -14.32
CA GLY A 292 0.54 26.40 -15.22
C GLY A 292 -0.18 25.09 -15.48
N ALA A 293 -1.35 24.84 -14.90
CA ALA A 293 -2.06 23.57 -15.06
C ALA A 293 -2.96 23.51 -16.32
N MET A 294 -3.11 22.29 -16.88
CA MET A 294 -3.71 21.98 -18.19
C MET A 294 -5.24 22.02 -18.12
N ASP A 295 -5.92 22.86 -18.90
CA ASP A 295 -7.37 22.86 -19.07
C ASP A 295 -7.77 22.12 -20.37
N ALA A 296 -7.81 20.80 -20.29
CA ALA A 296 -8.25 19.96 -21.42
C ALA A 296 -9.77 19.92 -21.57
N SER A 297 -10.53 20.52 -20.63
CA SER A 297 -12.00 20.54 -20.68
C SER A 297 -12.53 21.21 -21.93
N ASN A 298 -11.84 22.24 -22.44
CA ASN A 298 -12.21 22.97 -23.66
C ASN A 298 -12.11 22.10 -24.93
N LEU A 299 -11.28 21.06 -24.91
CA LEU A 299 -11.18 20.09 -26.02
C LEU A 299 -12.30 19.05 -25.98
N LEU A 300 -12.71 18.62 -24.77
CA LEU A 300 -13.80 17.64 -24.59
C LEU A 300 -15.19 18.22 -24.83
N LYS A 301 -15.45 19.46 -24.37
CA LYS A 301 -16.76 20.11 -24.40
C LYS A 301 -17.41 20.10 -25.78
N PRO A 302 -16.74 20.46 -26.91
CA PRO A 302 -17.38 20.45 -28.24
C PRO A 302 -17.80 19.06 -28.69
N ALA A 303 -16.99 18.03 -28.49
CA ALA A 303 -17.28 16.67 -28.89
C ALA A 303 -18.42 16.05 -28.05
N LEU A 304 -18.44 16.31 -26.75
CA LEU A 304 -19.54 15.95 -25.85
C LEU A 304 -20.82 16.70 -26.19
N ALA A 305 -20.75 17.98 -26.58
CA ALA A 305 -21.92 18.80 -26.94
C ALA A 305 -22.59 18.30 -28.21
N ARG A 306 -21.84 17.86 -29.21
CA ARG A 306 -22.35 17.32 -30.45
C ARG A 306 -22.77 15.83 -30.33
N GLY A 307 -22.50 15.17 -29.22
CA GLY A 307 -22.77 13.74 -29.01
C GLY A 307 -21.86 12.83 -29.83
N GLU A 308 -20.70 13.32 -30.27
CA GLU A 308 -19.70 12.60 -31.04
C GLU A 308 -18.77 11.77 -30.16
N LEU A 309 -18.66 12.11 -28.87
CA LEU A 309 -17.86 11.43 -27.86
C LEU A 309 -18.77 10.72 -26.87
N HIS A 310 -18.58 9.41 -26.74
CA HIS A 310 -19.10 8.59 -25.67
C HIS A 310 -17.98 8.29 -24.68
N CYS A 311 -18.17 8.64 -23.42
CA CYS A 311 -17.16 8.35 -22.40
C CYS A 311 -17.76 7.89 -21.08
N VAL A 312 -16.96 7.13 -20.34
CA VAL A 312 -17.17 6.75 -18.94
C VAL A 312 -16.07 7.42 -18.14
N GLY A 313 -16.43 8.33 -17.26
CA GLY A 313 -15.45 8.97 -16.34
C GLY A 313 -15.40 8.25 -15.00
N ALA A 314 -14.28 8.33 -14.31
CA ALA A 314 -14.15 7.91 -12.92
C ALA A 314 -13.49 9.03 -12.12
N THR A 315 -13.97 9.31 -10.90
CA THR A 315 -13.45 10.36 -10.02
C THR A 315 -13.95 10.18 -8.58
N THR A 316 -13.44 10.96 -7.63
CA THR A 316 -13.99 11.03 -6.27
C THR A 316 -15.16 12.00 -6.18
N LEU A 317 -15.94 11.96 -5.08
CA LEU A 317 -17.08 12.83 -4.87
C LEU A 317 -16.67 14.30 -4.76
N ASP A 318 -15.60 14.58 -4.05
CA ASP A 318 -15.10 15.94 -3.83
C ASP A 318 -14.58 16.57 -5.12
N GLU A 319 -13.86 15.80 -5.93
CA GLU A 319 -13.36 16.23 -7.22
C GLU A 319 -14.49 16.42 -8.23
N TYR A 320 -15.50 15.54 -8.22
CA TYR A 320 -16.70 15.70 -9.04
C TYR A 320 -17.40 17.02 -8.73
N ARG A 321 -17.65 17.31 -7.45
CA ARG A 321 -18.25 18.58 -7.01
C ARG A 321 -17.42 19.79 -7.37
N LYS A 322 -16.10 19.70 -7.22
CA LYS A 322 -15.17 20.79 -7.45
C LYS A 322 -15.01 21.14 -8.93
N TYR A 323 -14.97 20.16 -9.81
CA TYR A 323 -14.56 20.32 -11.21
C TYR A 323 -15.65 20.06 -12.22
N VAL A 324 -16.54 19.08 -12.02
CA VAL A 324 -17.54 18.69 -13.01
C VAL A 324 -18.90 19.36 -12.74
N GLU A 325 -19.38 19.33 -11.50
CA GLU A 325 -20.69 19.86 -11.12
C GLU A 325 -20.76 21.39 -11.26
N LYS A 326 -19.66 22.09 -10.99
CA LYS A 326 -19.56 23.54 -11.14
C LYS A 326 -19.53 24.01 -12.61
N ASP A 327 -19.20 23.12 -13.54
CA ASP A 327 -19.21 23.43 -14.97
C ASP A 327 -20.55 23.03 -15.59
N ALA A 328 -21.41 24.01 -15.87
CA ALA A 328 -22.76 23.79 -16.39
C ALA A 328 -22.78 23.01 -17.73
N ALA A 329 -21.72 23.09 -18.56
CA ALA A 329 -21.61 22.39 -19.82
C ALA A 329 -21.36 20.90 -19.61
N LEU A 330 -20.50 20.55 -18.64
CA LEU A 330 -20.19 19.17 -18.28
C LEU A 330 -21.34 18.53 -17.48
N ALA A 331 -21.88 19.22 -16.47
CA ALA A 331 -22.97 18.73 -15.63
C ALA A 331 -24.22 18.32 -16.42
N ARG A 332 -24.47 18.98 -17.58
CA ARG A 332 -25.61 18.62 -18.48
C ARG A 332 -25.33 17.39 -19.33
N ARG A 333 -24.10 16.91 -19.44
CA ARG A 333 -23.70 15.80 -20.32
C ARG A 333 -23.32 14.54 -19.56
N PHE A 334 -22.90 14.70 -18.32
CA PHE A 334 -22.54 13.59 -17.46
C PHE A 334 -23.68 13.18 -16.51
N GLN A 335 -23.77 11.89 -16.23
CA GLN A 335 -24.69 11.31 -15.26
C GLN A 335 -23.92 10.61 -14.16
N PRO A 336 -24.04 11.02 -12.89
CA PRO A 336 -23.37 10.35 -11.79
C PRO A 336 -23.91 8.93 -11.59
N VAL A 337 -22.97 8.01 -11.34
CA VAL A 337 -23.18 6.64 -10.88
C VAL A 337 -22.33 6.46 -9.63
N PHE A 338 -22.97 6.34 -8.48
CA PHE A 338 -22.27 6.21 -7.21
C PHE A 338 -21.76 4.79 -7.04
N VAL A 339 -20.50 4.68 -6.61
CA VAL A 339 -19.79 3.43 -6.33
C VAL A 339 -19.42 3.44 -4.84
N ASN A 340 -20.22 2.75 -4.05
CA ASN A 340 -20.02 2.67 -2.62
C ASN A 340 -18.94 1.64 -2.26
N GLU A 341 -18.36 1.79 -1.07
CA GLU A 341 -17.51 0.76 -0.48
C GLU A 341 -18.31 -0.54 -0.33
N PRO A 342 -17.79 -1.70 -0.78
CA PRO A 342 -18.47 -2.97 -0.61
C PRO A 342 -18.48 -3.39 0.86
N THR A 343 -19.44 -4.25 1.22
CA THR A 343 -19.47 -4.86 2.54
C THR A 343 -18.31 -5.86 2.73
N VAL A 344 -18.07 -6.27 3.97
CA VAL A 344 -17.08 -7.33 4.26
C VAL A 344 -17.44 -8.63 3.53
N GLU A 345 -18.72 -8.99 3.48
CA GLU A 345 -19.23 -10.19 2.80
C GLU A 345 -19.01 -10.13 1.28
N ASP A 346 -19.30 -8.97 0.67
CA ASP A 346 -19.03 -8.75 -0.76
C ASP A 346 -17.53 -8.81 -1.03
N THR A 347 -16.72 -8.23 -0.15
CA THR A 347 -15.25 -8.25 -0.25
C THR A 347 -14.70 -9.68 -0.18
N ILE A 348 -15.20 -10.52 0.72
CA ILE A 348 -14.82 -11.95 0.78
C ILE A 348 -15.14 -12.63 -0.55
N SER A 349 -16.31 -12.34 -1.13
CA SER A 349 -16.70 -12.90 -2.43
C SER A 349 -15.77 -12.44 -3.55
N ILE A 350 -15.38 -11.17 -3.56
CA ILE A 350 -14.40 -10.60 -4.49
C ILE A 350 -13.05 -11.30 -4.34
N LEU A 351 -12.53 -11.42 -3.11
CA LEU A 351 -11.27 -12.08 -2.82
C LEU A 351 -11.25 -13.55 -3.25
N ARG A 352 -12.37 -14.27 -3.05
CA ARG A 352 -12.52 -15.65 -3.53
C ARG A 352 -12.43 -15.75 -5.05
N GLY A 353 -13.00 -14.79 -5.77
CA GLY A 353 -12.91 -14.74 -7.23
C GLY A 353 -11.52 -14.38 -7.76
N LEU A 354 -10.73 -13.64 -6.99
CA LEU A 354 -9.36 -13.27 -7.34
C LEU A 354 -8.31 -14.28 -6.87
N LYS A 355 -8.68 -15.19 -5.95
CA LYS A 355 -7.79 -16.14 -5.29
C LYS A 355 -6.87 -16.87 -6.25
N GLU A 356 -7.44 -17.52 -7.28
CA GLU A 356 -6.68 -18.35 -8.22
C GLU A 356 -5.59 -17.56 -8.94
N LYS A 357 -5.85 -16.28 -9.27
CA LYS A 357 -4.88 -15.41 -9.94
C LYS A 357 -3.72 -15.02 -9.03
N TYR A 358 -4.01 -14.72 -7.76
CA TYR A 358 -2.95 -14.41 -6.78
C TYR A 358 -2.13 -15.65 -6.44
N GLU A 359 -2.76 -16.83 -6.29
CA GLU A 359 -2.07 -18.11 -6.12
C GLU A 359 -1.13 -18.42 -7.29
N GLN A 360 -1.58 -18.15 -8.52
CA GLN A 360 -0.78 -18.36 -9.72
C GLN A 360 0.40 -17.36 -9.79
N HIS A 361 0.15 -16.07 -9.49
CA HIS A 361 1.17 -15.03 -9.55
C HIS A 361 2.29 -15.27 -8.55
N HIS A 362 1.92 -15.52 -7.29
CA HIS A 362 2.89 -15.72 -6.21
C HIS A 362 3.36 -17.17 -6.05
N LYS A 363 2.75 -18.13 -6.74
CA LYS A 363 3.05 -19.57 -6.65
C LYS A 363 2.93 -20.11 -5.21
N VAL A 364 1.97 -19.61 -4.44
CA VAL A 364 1.60 -20.04 -3.08
C VAL A 364 0.10 -20.27 -3.01
N ARG A 365 -0.35 -21.07 -2.06
CA ARG A 365 -1.77 -21.27 -1.79
C ARG A 365 -2.30 -20.18 -0.85
N VAL A 366 -3.59 -19.87 -0.94
CA VAL A 366 -4.27 -18.95 -0.02
C VAL A 366 -5.45 -19.69 0.60
N SER A 367 -5.48 -19.81 1.92
CA SER A 367 -6.60 -20.43 2.61
C SER A 367 -7.84 -19.53 2.57
N ASP A 368 -9.05 -20.13 2.58
CA ASP A 368 -10.29 -19.35 2.64
C ASP A 368 -10.36 -18.53 3.94
N SER A 369 -9.86 -19.09 5.04
CA SER A 369 -9.76 -18.38 6.31
C SER A 369 -8.85 -17.15 6.27
N ALA A 370 -7.78 -17.16 5.42
CA ALA A 370 -6.95 -15.97 5.20
C ALA A 370 -7.70 -14.88 4.44
N LEU A 371 -8.54 -15.24 3.45
CA LEU A 371 -9.38 -14.27 2.73
C LEU A 371 -10.40 -13.62 3.67
N VAL A 372 -11.05 -14.42 4.51
CA VAL A 372 -11.98 -13.92 5.54
C VAL A 372 -11.24 -13.01 6.53
N ALA A 373 -10.05 -13.40 6.97
CA ALA A 373 -9.21 -12.59 7.85
C ALA A 373 -8.80 -11.28 7.17
N ALA A 374 -8.40 -11.30 5.90
CA ALA A 374 -8.01 -10.10 5.15
C ALA A 374 -9.16 -9.09 5.06
N ALA A 375 -10.36 -9.54 4.71
CA ALA A 375 -11.54 -8.65 4.65
C ALA A 375 -11.91 -8.10 6.04
N THR A 376 -11.92 -8.95 7.06
CA THR A 376 -12.36 -8.58 8.41
C THR A 376 -11.35 -7.67 9.12
N LEU A 377 -10.06 -8.07 9.09
CA LEU A 377 -8.99 -7.31 9.74
C LEU A 377 -8.74 -5.97 9.05
N SER A 378 -8.76 -5.94 7.69
CA SER A 378 -8.61 -4.67 6.98
C SER A 378 -9.75 -3.70 7.27
N ASN A 379 -11.00 -4.19 7.29
CA ASN A 379 -12.15 -3.34 7.61
C ASN A 379 -12.06 -2.78 9.04
N ARG A 380 -11.57 -3.59 9.96
CA ARG A 380 -11.49 -3.24 11.39
C ARG A 380 -10.29 -2.34 11.73
N TYR A 381 -9.12 -2.64 11.16
CA TYR A 381 -7.85 -2.06 11.61
C TYR A 381 -7.23 -1.04 10.64
N ILE A 382 -7.70 -0.98 9.39
CA ILE A 382 -7.19 -0.04 8.39
C ILE A 382 -8.31 0.95 8.05
N ALA A 383 -8.28 2.13 8.67
CA ALA A 383 -9.34 3.14 8.57
C ALA A 383 -9.08 4.18 7.47
N ASP A 384 -7.85 4.30 6.99
CA ASP A 384 -7.41 5.31 6.01
C ASP A 384 -7.56 4.87 4.54
N ARG A 385 -8.01 3.63 4.30
CA ARG A 385 -8.23 3.02 2.98
C ARG A 385 -9.58 2.32 2.93
N PHE A 386 -10.08 2.05 1.72
CA PHE A 386 -11.40 1.48 1.50
C PHE A 386 -11.34 0.04 0.98
N LEU A 387 -12.38 -0.73 1.27
CA LEU A 387 -12.58 -2.05 0.68
C LEU A 387 -12.98 -1.89 -0.81
N PRO A 388 -12.65 -2.85 -1.69
CA PRO A 388 -11.91 -4.09 -1.41
C PRO A 388 -10.39 -3.94 -1.47
N ASP A 389 -9.87 -2.81 -1.91
CA ASP A 389 -8.46 -2.55 -2.23
C ASP A 389 -7.53 -2.91 -1.05
N LYS A 390 -7.83 -2.39 0.16
CA LYS A 390 -7.03 -2.70 1.36
C LYS A 390 -6.98 -4.19 1.71
N ALA A 391 -8.05 -4.95 1.43
CA ALA A 391 -8.08 -6.39 1.68
C ALA A 391 -7.33 -7.18 0.59
N ILE A 392 -7.41 -6.73 -0.65
CA ILE A 392 -6.64 -7.27 -1.78
C ILE A 392 -5.15 -7.10 -1.52
N ASP A 393 -4.71 -5.90 -1.16
CA ASP A 393 -3.31 -5.61 -0.87
C ASP A 393 -2.77 -6.44 0.30
N LEU A 394 -3.58 -6.71 1.33
CA LEU A 394 -3.18 -7.60 2.42
C LEU A 394 -2.91 -9.03 1.94
N VAL A 395 -3.77 -9.55 1.07
CA VAL A 395 -3.56 -10.90 0.49
C VAL A 395 -2.33 -10.91 -0.40
N ASP A 396 -2.16 -9.89 -1.22
CA ASP A 396 -1.02 -9.73 -2.13
C ASP A 396 0.31 -9.66 -1.35
N GLU A 397 0.40 -8.79 -0.33
CA GLU A 397 1.60 -8.67 0.49
C GLU A 397 1.88 -9.94 1.32
N ALA A 398 0.84 -10.57 1.89
CA ALA A 398 1.00 -11.82 2.63
C ALA A 398 1.51 -12.95 1.73
N ALA A 399 0.95 -13.07 0.52
CA ALA A 399 1.39 -14.05 -0.47
C ALA A 399 2.82 -13.77 -0.98
N SER A 400 3.15 -12.51 -1.25
CA SER A 400 4.50 -12.07 -1.63
C SER A 400 5.53 -12.39 -0.56
N ARG A 401 5.21 -12.11 0.71
CA ARG A 401 6.07 -12.40 1.85
C ARG A 401 6.30 -13.89 2.03
N LEU A 402 5.24 -14.68 1.96
CA LEU A 402 5.34 -16.14 2.04
C LEU A 402 6.19 -16.68 0.90
N ARG A 403 6.01 -16.19 -0.33
CA ARG A 403 6.84 -16.54 -1.48
C ARG A 403 8.31 -16.22 -1.25
N MET A 404 8.60 -15.05 -0.69
CA MET A 404 9.97 -14.67 -0.35
C MET A 404 10.58 -15.61 0.70
N GLN A 405 9.79 -16.08 1.69
CA GLN A 405 10.23 -17.06 2.67
C GLN A 405 10.51 -18.43 2.04
N VAL A 406 9.66 -18.87 1.09
CA VAL A 406 9.85 -20.11 0.32
C VAL A 406 11.13 -20.04 -0.52
N ASP A 407 11.42 -18.89 -1.13
CA ASP A 407 12.61 -18.69 -1.95
C ASP A 407 13.88 -18.43 -1.14
N SER A 408 13.75 -18.00 0.11
CA SER A 408 14.85 -17.76 1.04
C SER A 408 15.23 -19.04 1.78
N LYS A 409 16.47 -19.11 2.28
CA LYS A 409 16.89 -20.21 3.16
C LYS A 409 16.04 -20.22 4.43
N PRO A 410 15.51 -21.38 4.85
CA PRO A 410 14.82 -21.52 6.14
C PRO A 410 15.73 -21.13 7.31
N GLU A 411 15.13 -20.55 8.37
CA GLU A 411 15.87 -20.05 9.54
C GLU A 411 16.76 -21.12 10.17
N ALA A 412 16.25 -22.35 10.29
CA ALA A 412 17.02 -23.50 10.81
C ALA A 412 18.28 -23.80 9.97
N LEU A 413 18.21 -23.65 8.64
CA LEU A 413 19.36 -23.86 7.75
C LEU A 413 20.34 -22.69 7.84
N ASP A 414 19.85 -21.46 7.94
CA ASP A 414 20.67 -20.26 8.04
C ASP A 414 21.43 -20.22 9.38
N GLU A 415 20.81 -20.67 10.47
CA GLU A 415 21.44 -20.79 11.79
C GLU A 415 22.59 -21.81 11.78
N VAL A 416 22.35 -22.99 11.20
CA VAL A 416 23.42 -24.01 11.03
C VAL A 416 24.56 -23.49 10.16
N ASP A 417 24.25 -22.82 9.05
CA ASP A 417 25.26 -22.25 8.15
C ASP A 417 26.09 -21.15 8.82
N ARG A 418 25.47 -20.29 9.64
CA ARG A 418 26.19 -19.28 10.45
C ARG A 418 27.09 -19.93 11.46
N ARG A 419 26.63 -21.00 12.12
CA ARG A 419 27.45 -21.74 13.07
C ARG A 419 28.65 -22.41 12.38
N ILE A 420 28.45 -23.03 11.24
CA ILE A 420 29.51 -23.58 10.40
C ILE A 420 30.55 -22.50 10.04
N MET A 421 30.09 -21.31 9.66
CA MET A 421 30.98 -20.20 9.31
C MET A 421 31.82 -19.75 10.53
N GLN A 422 31.22 -19.64 11.71
CA GLN A 422 31.93 -19.31 12.93
C GLN A 422 33.02 -20.36 13.28
N LEU A 423 32.64 -21.64 13.22
CA LEU A 423 33.58 -22.72 13.49
C LEU A 423 34.71 -22.83 12.45
N LYS A 424 34.43 -22.50 11.19
CA LYS A 424 35.47 -22.42 10.14
C LYS A 424 36.47 -21.31 10.44
N ILE A 425 36.03 -20.16 10.92
CA ILE A 425 36.90 -19.06 11.32
C ILE A 425 37.75 -19.48 12.54
N GLU A 426 37.14 -20.09 13.57
CA GLU A 426 37.81 -20.59 14.73
C GLU A 426 38.84 -21.67 14.38
N ARG A 427 38.50 -22.58 13.44
CA ARG A 427 39.44 -23.63 12.94
C ARG A 427 40.69 -23.02 12.33
N GLU A 428 40.54 -22.00 11.47
CA GLU A 428 41.70 -21.36 10.84
C GLU A 428 42.59 -20.62 11.86
N ALA A 429 41.98 -20.03 12.90
CA ALA A 429 42.73 -19.43 14.01
C ALA A 429 43.51 -20.49 14.82
N LEU A 430 42.87 -21.61 15.21
CA LEU A 430 43.49 -22.69 15.97
C LEU A 430 44.57 -23.44 15.19
N LYS A 431 44.51 -23.54 13.88
CA LYS A 431 45.58 -24.11 13.04
C LYS A 431 46.88 -23.32 13.08
N ALA A 432 46.80 -22.01 13.36
CA ALA A 432 47.99 -21.16 13.50
C ALA A 432 48.72 -21.35 14.84
N GLU A 433 48.06 -21.91 15.87
CA GLU A 433 48.58 -22.14 17.20
C GLU A 433 49.23 -23.53 17.29
N LYS A 434 50.24 -23.69 18.20
CA LYS A 434 51.06 -24.91 18.28
C LYS A 434 51.02 -25.62 19.65
N ASP A 435 50.23 -25.07 20.59
CA ASP A 435 50.09 -25.65 21.92
C ASP A 435 49.11 -26.85 21.90
N ASP A 436 49.29 -27.76 22.89
CA ASP A 436 48.54 -29.01 22.96
C ASP A 436 47.04 -28.78 23.26
N ALA A 437 46.70 -27.74 24.02
CA ALA A 437 45.29 -27.37 24.29
C ALA A 437 44.55 -26.94 23.03
N SER A 438 45.22 -26.19 22.15
CA SER A 438 44.67 -25.77 20.86
C SER A 438 44.49 -26.95 19.89
N ARG A 439 45.36 -27.96 19.95
CA ARG A 439 45.21 -29.18 19.16
C ARG A 439 43.99 -30.02 19.61
N ASP A 440 43.80 -30.19 20.91
CA ASP A 440 42.63 -30.89 21.46
C ASP A 440 41.33 -30.18 21.12
N ARG A 441 41.33 -28.83 21.19
CA ARG A 441 40.18 -28.02 20.79
C ARG A 441 39.90 -28.13 19.27
N LEU A 442 40.94 -28.12 18.44
CA LEU A 442 40.85 -28.29 16.99
C LEU A 442 40.19 -29.65 16.65
N THR A 443 40.61 -30.73 17.29
CA THR A 443 40.04 -32.08 17.04
C THR A 443 38.55 -32.13 17.39
N LYS A 444 38.15 -31.55 18.53
CA LYS A 444 36.74 -31.46 18.91
C LYS A 444 35.92 -30.61 17.94
N LEU A 445 36.47 -29.46 17.54
CA LEU A 445 35.85 -28.53 16.59
C LEU A 445 35.67 -29.14 15.22
N GLU A 446 36.67 -29.91 14.70
CA GLU A 446 36.54 -30.61 13.41
C GLU A 446 35.42 -31.66 13.42
N LYS A 447 35.23 -32.35 14.55
CA LYS A 447 34.13 -33.30 14.71
C LYS A 447 32.78 -32.59 14.75
N GLU A 448 32.66 -31.46 15.50
CA GLU A 448 31.46 -30.64 15.54
C GLU A 448 31.14 -30.08 14.14
N LEU A 449 32.16 -29.56 13.44
CA LEU A 449 32.01 -29.01 12.07
C LEU A 449 31.50 -30.06 11.08
N SER A 450 32.09 -31.28 11.11
CA SER A 450 31.65 -32.38 10.24
C SER A 450 30.18 -32.74 10.47
N GLY A 451 29.73 -32.80 11.74
CA GLY A 451 28.34 -33.07 12.08
C GLY A 451 27.39 -32.00 11.58
N LEU A 452 27.77 -30.71 11.75
CA LEU A 452 26.95 -29.58 11.25
C LEU A 452 26.96 -29.49 9.73
N GLU A 453 28.07 -29.82 9.04
CA GLU A 453 28.11 -29.86 7.58
C GLU A 453 27.20 -30.99 7.01
N GLU A 454 27.15 -32.16 7.65
CA GLU A 454 26.21 -33.23 7.28
C GLU A 454 24.75 -32.79 7.50
N GLU A 455 24.48 -32.12 8.62
CA GLU A 455 23.14 -31.57 8.92
C GLU A 455 22.74 -30.50 7.93
N SER A 456 23.61 -29.56 7.60
CA SER A 456 23.36 -28.52 6.57
C SER A 456 23.07 -29.13 5.21
N ALA A 457 23.86 -30.15 4.80
CA ALA A 457 23.63 -30.85 3.54
C ALA A 457 22.28 -31.59 3.51
N ARG A 458 21.87 -32.23 4.62
CA ARG A 458 20.57 -32.88 4.76
C ARG A 458 19.44 -31.90 4.67
N LEU A 459 19.53 -30.79 5.41
CA LEU A 459 18.51 -29.72 5.42
C LEU A 459 18.40 -29.04 4.04
N THR A 460 19.54 -28.79 3.39
CA THR A 460 19.59 -28.21 2.02
C THR A 460 18.91 -29.13 1.01
N SER A 461 19.19 -30.44 1.06
CA SER A 461 18.56 -31.40 0.15
C SER A 461 17.06 -31.51 0.36
N ARG A 462 16.61 -31.46 1.62
CA ARG A 462 15.19 -31.48 1.97
C ARG A 462 14.50 -30.21 1.48
N TRP A 463 15.07 -29.04 1.75
CA TRP A 463 14.54 -27.76 1.29
C TRP A 463 14.46 -27.67 -0.23
N ALA A 464 15.52 -28.11 -0.95
CA ALA A 464 15.49 -28.13 -2.41
C ALA A 464 14.37 -29.04 -2.96
N ALA A 465 14.19 -30.23 -2.37
CA ALA A 465 13.13 -31.14 -2.78
C ALA A 465 11.72 -30.60 -2.51
N GLU A 466 11.50 -29.91 -1.38
CA GLU A 466 10.24 -29.23 -1.07
C GLU A 466 9.97 -28.08 -2.05
N LYS A 467 10.99 -27.27 -2.36
CA LYS A 467 10.89 -26.16 -3.32
C LYS A 467 10.58 -26.64 -4.74
N ASP A 468 11.21 -27.72 -5.20
CA ASP A 468 10.97 -28.29 -6.54
C ASP A 468 9.53 -28.82 -6.67
N LYS A 469 8.98 -29.46 -5.62
CA LYS A 469 7.59 -29.91 -5.58
C LYS A 469 6.61 -28.75 -5.71
N LEU A 470 6.85 -27.65 -4.97
CA LEU A 470 6.04 -26.43 -5.05
C LEU A 470 6.06 -25.81 -6.45
N GLY A 471 7.25 -25.75 -7.06
CA GLY A 471 7.40 -25.28 -8.43
C GLY A 471 6.58 -26.09 -9.42
N LEU A 472 6.62 -27.42 -9.32
CA LEU A 472 5.86 -28.32 -10.19
C LEU A 472 4.34 -28.10 -10.08
N ALA A 473 3.81 -28.01 -8.86
CA ALA A 473 2.39 -27.78 -8.63
C ALA A 473 1.92 -26.42 -9.20
N ALA A 474 2.73 -25.38 -9.03
CA ALA A 474 2.45 -24.06 -9.57
C ALA A 474 2.47 -24.03 -11.11
N ASP A 475 3.43 -24.70 -11.74
CA ASP A 475 3.53 -24.80 -13.20
C ASP A 475 2.35 -25.60 -13.79
N LEU A 476 1.90 -26.67 -13.13
CA LEU A 476 0.72 -27.44 -13.54
C LEU A 476 -0.57 -26.61 -13.44
N LYS A 477 -0.73 -25.77 -12.40
CA LYS A 477 -1.85 -24.81 -12.29
C LYS A 477 -1.82 -23.80 -13.44
N GLY A 478 -0.66 -23.24 -13.76
CA GLY A 478 -0.50 -22.32 -14.89
C GLY A 478 -0.95 -22.95 -16.21
N GLN A 479 -0.52 -24.19 -16.50
CA GLN A 479 -0.93 -24.91 -17.71
C GLN A 479 -2.44 -25.22 -17.72
N LEU A 480 -3.05 -25.47 -16.56
CA LEU A 480 -4.48 -25.71 -16.43
C LEU A 480 -5.29 -24.46 -16.79
N ASP A 481 -4.86 -23.30 -16.29
CA ASP A 481 -5.52 -22.03 -16.57
C ASP A 481 -5.36 -21.59 -18.04
N GLU A 482 -4.18 -21.80 -18.63
CA GLU A 482 -3.99 -21.61 -20.06
C GLU A 482 -4.95 -22.49 -20.86
N ALA A 483 -5.07 -23.78 -20.51
CA ALA A 483 -5.97 -24.69 -21.18
C ALA A 483 -7.45 -24.29 -21.02
N ARG A 484 -7.86 -23.82 -19.85
CA ARG A 484 -9.22 -23.29 -19.60
C ARG A 484 -9.50 -22.03 -20.41
N ASN A 485 -8.54 -21.12 -20.52
CA ASN A 485 -8.63 -19.92 -21.35
C ASN A 485 -8.72 -20.28 -22.85
N GLU A 486 -7.87 -21.20 -23.31
CA GLU A 486 -7.97 -21.72 -24.69
C GLU A 486 -9.34 -22.35 -24.97
N LEU A 487 -9.89 -23.13 -24.04
CA LEU A 487 -11.22 -23.71 -24.15
C LEU A 487 -12.29 -22.64 -24.32
N ALA A 488 -12.27 -21.60 -23.47
CA ALA A 488 -13.22 -20.50 -23.56
C ALA A 488 -13.14 -19.75 -24.90
N ILE A 489 -11.92 -19.54 -25.43
CA ILE A 489 -11.67 -18.91 -26.71
C ILE A 489 -12.19 -19.82 -27.85
N ALA A 490 -11.89 -21.12 -27.81
CA ALA A 490 -12.33 -22.09 -28.83
C ALA A 490 -13.87 -22.21 -28.87
N GLN A 491 -14.52 -22.21 -27.71
CA GLN A 491 -15.99 -22.22 -27.62
C GLN A 491 -16.60 -20.96 -28.24
N ARG A 492 -16.05 -19.78 -27.95
CA ARG A 492 -16.51 -18.49 -28.55
C ARG A 492 -16.32 -18.43 -30.05
N ARG A 493 -15.26 -19.06 -30.60
CA ARG A 493 -14.97 -19.11 -32.02
C ARG A 493 -15.74 -20.21 -32.75
N GLY A 494 -16.46 -21.07 -32.02
CA GLY A 494 -17.17 -22.21 -32.62
C GLY A 494 -16.25 -23.36 -33.05
N GLU A 495 -15.02 -23.43 -32.56
CA GLU A 495 -14.02 -24.47 -32.82
C GLU A 495 -14.30 -25.69 -31.93
N PHE A 496 -15.44 -26.36 -32.16
CA PHE A 496 -15.95 -27.42 -31.29
C PHE A 496 -15.01 -28.61 -31.17
N GLN A 497 -14.23 -28.94 -32.20
CA GLN A 497 -13.24 -30.00 -32.13
C GLN A 497 -12.13 -29.68 -31.12
N ARG A 498 -11.56 -28.51 -31.23
CA ARG A 498 -10.52 -28.01 -30.30
C ARG A 498 -11.04 -27.89 -28.87
N ALA A 499 -12.25 -27.38 -28.72
CA ALA A 499 -12.93 -27.29 -27.41
C ALA A 499 -13.13 -28.69 -26.79
N GLY A 500 -13.51 -29.72 -27.59
CA GLY A 500 -13.64 -31.11 -27.16
C GLY A 500 -12.29 -31.71 -26.71
N GLU A 501 -11.21 -31.50 -27.47
CA GLU A 501 -9.85 -31.96 -27.11
C GLU A 501 -9.37 -31.36 -25.77
N LEU A 502 -9.65 -30.07 -25.54
CA LEU A 502 -9.28 -29.41 -24.31
C LEU A 502 -10.14 -29.88 -23.13
N ALA A 503 -11.46 -29.89 -23.27
CA ALA A 503 -12.40 -30.21 -22.20
C ALA A 503 -12.34 -31.68 -21.72
N TYR A 504 -12.18 -32.62 -22.64
CA TYR A 504 -12.22 -34.05 -22.34
C TYR A 504 -10.85 -34.75 -22.36
N GLY A 505 -9.81 -34.09 -22.86
CA GLY A 505 -8.44 -34.62 -22.92
C GLY A 505 -7.49 -33.89 -21.99
N ARG A 506 -7.08 -32.66 -22.38
CA ARG A 506 -5.95 -31.95 -21.72
C ARG A 506 -6.27 -31.46 -20.31
N ILE A 507 -7.45 -30.90 -20.07
CA ILE A 507 -7.84 -30.37 -18.75
C ILE A 507 -7.92 -31.48 -17.71
N PRO A 508 -8.65 -32.62 -17.93
CA PRO A 508 -8.70 -33.70 -16.95
C PRO A 508 -7.33 -34.35 -16.69
N GLU A 509 -6.46 -34.41 -17.69
CA GLU A 509 -5.08 -34.93 -17.52
C GLU A 509 -4.26 -34.01 -16.59
N LEU A 510 -4.34 -32.69 -16.78
CA LEU A 510 -3.67 -31.70 -15.94
C LEU A 510 -4.25 -31.72 -14.53
N GLU A 511 -5.56 -31.79 -14.36
CA GLU A 511 -6.23 -31.89 -13.06
C GLU A 511 -5.78 -33.14 -12.29
N LYS A 512 -5.66 -34.28 -12.98
CA LYS A 512 -5.15 -35.52 -12.37
C LYS A 512 -3.69 -35.37 -11.93
N LYS A 513 -2.84 -34.84 -12.78
CA LYS A 513 -1.41 -34.57 -12.45
C LYS A 513 -1.26 -33.59 -11.27
N LEU A 514 -2.11 -32.58 -11.23
CA LEU A 514 -2.14 -31.63 -10.13
C LEU A 514 -2.56 -32.29 -8.82
N ALA A 515 -3.63 -33.11 -8.84
CA ALA A 515 -4.10 -33.87 -7.68
C ALA A 515 -3.04 -34.86 -7.17
N GLU A 516 -2.32 -35.54 -8.09
CA GLU A 516 -1.21 -36.43 -7.73
C GLU A 516 -0.02 -35.66 -7.10
N ALA A 517 0.32 -34.47 -7.63
CA ALA A 517 1.36 -33.62 -7.08
C ALA A 517 0.97 -33.07 -5.69
N GLU A 518 -0.30 -32.67 -5.52
CA GLU A 518 -0.84 -32.19 -4.25
C GLU A 518 -0.92 -33.28 -3.18
N ALA A 519 -1.33 -34.51 -3.55
CA ALA A 519 -1.37 -35.65 -2.64
C ALA A 519 0.01 -36.10 -2.14
N GLN A 520 1.07 -35.87 -2.93
CA GLN A 520 2.47 -36.12 -2.50
C GLN A 520 3.02 -35.02 -1.57
N GLY A 521 2.34 -33.88 -1.43
CA GLY A 521 2.71 -32.77 -0.53
C GLY A 521 2.14 -32.86 0.89
N ASP A 522 1.10 -33.68 1.11
CA ASP A 522 0.33 -33.72 2.36
C ASP A 522 0.86 -34.77 3.37
N ASP A 523 2.15 -34.82 3.58
CA ASP A 523 2.79 -35.61 4.66
C ASP A 523 2.64 -34.94 6.04
N GLY A 524 1.51 -34.31 6.32
CA GLY A 524 0.89 -33.97 7.62
C GLY A 524 1.73 -33.59 8.84
N LYS A 525 3.06 -33.58 8.80
CA LYS A 525 3.92 -33.21 9.94
C LYS A 525 5.25 -32.62 9.49
N GLY A 526 5.39 -31.31 9.59
CA GLY A 526 6.68 -30.65 9.71
C GLY A 526 7.39 -30.36 8.38
N GLY A 527 6.75 -29.73 7.39
CA GLY A 527 7.43 -29.10 6.27
C GLY A 527 8.38 -28.02 6.78
N MET A 528 9.54 -27.87 6.15
CA MET A 528 10.48 -26.77 6.45
C MET A 528 9.98 -25.44 5.92
N VAL A 529 9.00 -25.47 5.02
CA VAL A 529 8.47 -24.32 4.32
C VAL A 529 6.95 -24.34 4.39
N GLU A 530 6.36 -23.26 4.84
CA GLU A 530 4.92 -23.06 4.78
C GLU A 530 4.50 -22.74 3.34
N GLU A 531 3.46 -23.41 2.83
CA GLU A 531 3.00 -23.28 1.44
C GLU A 531 1.73 -22.47 1.30
N THR A 532 1.02 -22.27 2.43
CA THR A 532 -0.33 -21.71 2.43
C THR A 532 -0.37 -20.44 3.25
N VAL A 533 -0.87 -19.36 2.64
CA VAL A 533 -1.19 -18.13 3.37
C VAL A 533 -2.31 -18.42 4.36
N THR A 534 -2.02 -18.25 5.63
CA THR A 534 -2.93 -18.45 6.77
C THR A 534 -3.43 -17.10 7.31
N PRO A 535 -4.45 -17.09 8.18
CA PRO A 535 -4.85 -15.88 8.91
C PRO A 535 -3.69 -15.20 9.64
N ASP A 536 -2.73 -15.99 10.15
CA ASP A 536 -1.56 -15.48 10.86
C ASP A 536 -0.66 -14.61 9.96
N HIS A 537 -0.43 -15.05 8.73
CA HIS A 537 0.32 -14.26 7.74
C HIS A 537 -0.36 -12.92 7.46
N VAL A 538 -1.68 -12.93 7.29
CA VAL A 538 -2.47 -11.71 7.08
C VAL A 538 -2.40 -10.79 8.30
N ALA A 539 -2.56 -11.34 9.50
CA ALA A 539 -2.46 -10.60 10.75
C ALA A 539 -1.06 -9.97 10.94
N HIS A 540 0.00 -10.68 10.55
CA HIS A 540 1.36 -10.13 10.54
C HIS A 540 1.52 -8.91 9.63
N VAL A 541 0.90 -8.91 8.44
CA VAL A 541 0.91 -7.76 7.54
C VAL A 541 0.14 -6.60 8.16
N VAL A 542 -1.06 -6.86 8.70
CA VAL A 542 -1.87 -5.84 9.40
C VAL A 542 -1.09 -5.25 10.57
N SER A 543 -0.43 -6.09 11.37
CA SER A 543 0.43 -5.65 12.48
C SER A 543 1.52 -4.68 12.03
N ARG A 544 2.17 -4.99 10.91
CA ARG A 544 3.22 -4.14 10.36
C ARG A 544 2.70 -2.79 9.88
N TRP A 545 1.51 -2.75 9.27
CA TRP A 545 0.90 -1.51 8.79
C TRP A 545 0.34 -0.64 9.92
N THR A 546 -0.27 -1.27 10.92
CA THR A 546 -0.98 -0.57 12.00
C THR A 546 -0.14 -0.40 13.27
N GLY A 547 0.92 -1.20 13.42
CA GLY A 547 1.72 -1.27 14.65
C GLY A 547 1.06 -2.05 15.80
N ILE A 548 -0.04 -2.78 15.53
CA ILE A 548 -0.76 -3.57 16.55
C ILE A 548 -0.17 -5.00 16.60
N PRO A 549 0.25 -5.53 17.76
CA PRO A 549 0.85 -6.87 17.85
C PRO A 549 -0.07 -8.01 17.37
N VAL A 550 0.51 -8.96 16.62
CA VAL A 550 -0.21 -10.03 15.93
C VAL A 550 -0.86 -11.03 16.87
N ASP A 551 -0.10 -11.47 17.88
CA ASP A 551 -0.49 -12.60 18.75
C ASP A 551 -1.86 -12.40 19.42
N LYS A 552 -2.25 -11.15 19.58
CA LYS A 552 -3.50 -10.76 20.22
C LYS A 552 -4.66 -10.41 19.28
N MET A 553 -4.37 -10.29 17.96
CA MET A 553 -5.43 -10.23 16.96
C MET A 553 -6.11 -11.61 16.77
N LEU A 554 -5.38 -12.69 17.08
CA LEU A 554 -5.78 -14.08 16.85
C LEU A 554 -6.23 -14.81 18.13
N GLU A 555 -5.71 -14.43 19.31
CA GLU A 555 -6.23 -14.92 20.58
C GLU A 555 -7.71 -14.55 20.73
N GLY A 556 -8.48 -15.49 21.17
CA GLY A 556 -9.91 -15.29 21.43
C GLY A 556 -10.15 -14.07 22.32
N GLU A 557 -10.46 -12.92 21.71
CA GLU A 557 -10.74 -11.64 22.40
C GLU A 557 -11.64 -11.82 23.62
N ARG A 558 -12.51 -12.83 23.57
CA ARG A 558 -13.44 -13.15 24.65
C ARG A 558 -12.74 -13.58 25.93
N GLU A 559 -11.77 -14.49 25.85
CA GLU A 559 -11.05 -14.99 27.04
C GLU A 559 -10.19 -13.90 27.67
N LYS A 560 -9.50 -13.12 26.83
CA LYS A 560 -8.71 -11.98 27.26
C LYS A 560 -9.57 -10.95 27.98
N LEU A 561 -10.71 -10.56 27.42
CA LEU A 561 -11.64 -9.60 28.03
C LEU A 561 -12.26 -10.12 29.34
N LEU A 562 -12.45 -11.42 29.48
CA LEU A 562 -12.93 -12.02 30.73
C LEU A 562 -11.90 -11.96 31.87
N ARG A 563 -10.59 -12.00 31.54
CA ARG A 563 -9.47 -11.89 32.52
C ARG A 563 -8.96 -10.45 32.71
N MET A 564 -9.62 -9.46 32.09
CA MET A 564 -9.18 -8.07 32.10
C MET A 564 -8.95 -7.49 33.50
N GLU A 565 -9.84 -7.79 34.41
CA GLU A 565 -9.77 -7.28 35.81
C GLU A 565 -8.53 -7.81 36.52
N ASP A 566 -8.24 -9.11 36.39
CA ASP A 566 -7.11 -9.77 37.06
C ASP A 566 -5.76 -9.23 36.48
N GLU A 567 -5.68 -9.03 35.17
CA GLU A 567 -4.48 -8.53 34.53
C GLU A 567 -4.18 -7.05 34.88
N ILE A 568 -5.22 -6.22 34.92
CA ILE A 568 -5.07 -4.81 35.31
C ILE A 568 -4.74 -4.69 36.79
N ALA A 569 -5.34 -5.54 37.67
CA ALA A 569 -5.12 -5.53 39.09
C ALA A 569 -3.68 -5.88 39.49
N LYS A 570 -2.96 -6.66 38.69
CA LYS A 570 -1.51 -6.91 38.88
C LYS A 570 -0.67 -5.61 38.87
N ARG A 571 -1.19 -4.58 38.24
CA ARG A 571 -0.47 -3.33 37.98
C ARG A 571 -1.03 -2.13 38.73
N VAL A 572 -2.34 -2.12 38.96
CA VAL A 572 -3.08 -1.02 39.60
C VAL A 572 -3.58 -1.50 40.97
N VAL A 573 -2.90 -1.05 42.01
CA VAL A 573 -3.18 -1.46 43.40
C VAL A 573 -4.20 -0.52 44.06
N GLY A 574 -5.10 -1.07 44.87
CA GLY A 574 -6.01 -0.30 45.71
C GLY A 574 -7.19 0.36 44.98
N GLN A 575 -7.44 0.06 43.70
CA GLN A 575 -8.46 0.69 42.87
C GLN A 575 -9.42 -0.33 42.24
N GLY A 576 -9.84 -1.34 42.97
CA GLY A 576 -10.65 -2.46 42.48
C GLY A 576 -11.95 -2.02 41.78
N GLU A 577 -12.66 -1.03 42.34
CA GLU A 577 -13.92 -0.52 41.79
C GLU A 577 -13.67 0.18 40.43
N ALA A 578 -12.60 0.98 40.33
CA ALA A 578 -12.23 1.65 39.09
C ALA A 578 -11.90 0.63 37.98
N VAL A 579 -11.14 -0.41 38.32
CA VAL A 579 -10.79 -1.50 37.39
C VAL A 579 -12.05 -2.24 36.93
N GLN A 580 -12.97 -2.57 37.84
CA GLN A 580 -14.23 -3.25 37.48
C GLN A 580 -15.15 -2.38 36.62
N ALA A 581 -15.28 -1.10 36.92
CA ALA A 581 -16.12 -0.17 36.16
C ALA A 581 -15.65 -0.04 34.73
N VAL A 582 -14.34 0.20 34.54
CA VAL A 582 -13.75 0.28 33.22
C VAL A 582 -13.86 -1.04 32.45
N SER A 583 -13.58 -2.18 33.11
CA SER A 583 -13.64 -3.50 32.47
C SER A 583 -15.06 -3.84 32.01
N LYS A 584 -16.08 -3.51 32.78
CA LYS A 584 -17.50 -3.69 32.42
C LYS A 584 -17.88 -2.85 31.22
N ALA A 585 -17.44 -1.59 31.15
CA ALA A 585 -17.74 -0.68 30.03
C ALA A 585 -17.04 -1.14 28.76
N VAL A 586 -15.76 -1.52 28.82
CA VAL A 586 -15.02 -2.05 27.69
C VAL A 586 -15.64 -3.36 27.16
N ARG A 587 -16.04 -4.26 28.06
CA ARG A 587 -16.73 -5.51 27.68
C ARG A 587 -18.07 -5.23 26.99
N ARG A 588 -18.85 -4.26 27.46
CA ARG A 588 -20.13 -3.84 26.86
C ARG A 588 -19.93 -3.32 25.45
N ALA A 589 -18.94 -2.45 25.24
CA ALA A 589 -18.60 -1.92 23.92
C ALA A 589 -18.14 -3.02 22.96
N ARG A 590 -17.27 -3.92 23.41
CA ARG A 590 -16.73 -5.03 22.60
C ARG A 590 -17.76 -6.12 22.30
N ALA A 591 -18.79 -6.25 23.14
CA ALA A 591 -19.92 -7.14 22.89
C ALA A 591 -20.94 -6.57 21.88
N GLY A 592 -20.70 -5.36 21.34
CA GLY A 592 -21.63 -4.71 20.39
C GLY A 592 -22.91 -4.18 21.04
N LEU A 593 -22.91 -3.99 22.36
CA LEU A 593 -24.08 -3.47 23.11
C LEU A 593 -24.04 -1.95 23.30
N GLN A 594 -23.16 -1.27 22.58
CA GLN A 594 -23.00 0.18 22.58
C GLN A 594 -23.15 0.70 21.13
N ASP A 595 -23.46 2.00 20.98
CA ASP A 595 -23.55 2.65 19.65
C ASP A 595 -22.22 2.49 18.89
N PRO A 596 -22.23 1.90 17.69
CA PRO A 596 -21.03 1.66 16.90
C PRO A 596 -20.33 2.95 16.43
N ASN A 597 -21.01 4.09 16.50
CA ASN A 597 -20.45 5.38 16.14
C ASN A 597 -19.68 6.07 17.28
N ARG A 598 -19.71 5.55 18.49
CA ARG A 598 -19.02 6.13 19.65
C ARG A 598 -17.65 5.49 19.89
N PRO A 599 -16.73 6.19 20.60
CA PRO A 599 -15.48 5.59 21.09
C PRO A 599 -15.70 4.31 21.89
N ILE A 600 -14.68 3.45 22.03
CA ILE A 600 -14.73 2.20 22.82
C ILE A 600 -15.22 2.47 24.26
N GLY A 601 -14.86 3.62 24.81
CA GLY A 601 -15.31 4.07 26.11
C GLY A 601 -14.80 5.47 26.41
N SER A 602 -15.55 6.17 27.23
CA SER A 602 -15.23 7.52 27.72
C SER A 602 -15.34 7.56 29.21
N PHE A 603 -14.24 7.88 29.89
CA PHE A 603 -14.16 7.80 31.35
C PHE A 603 -13.67 9.12 31.93
N MET A 604 -14.24 9.51 33.07
CA MET A 604 -13.73 10.60 33.87
C MET A 604 -13.20 10.06 35.22
N PHE A 605 -11.90 10.18 35.44
CA PHE A 605 -11.22 9.75 36.66
C PHE A 605 -11.06 10.91 37.64
N LEU A 606 -11.78 10.88 38.75
CA LEU A 606 -11.76 11.90 39.79
C LEU A 606 -10.96 11.41 40.97
N GLY A 607 -10.16 12.28 41.59
CA GLY A 607 -9.46 11.95 42.82
C GLY A 607 -8.15 12.72 43.01
N PRO A 608 -7.51 12.58 44.17
CA PRO A 608 -6.27 13.27 44.48
C PRO A 608 -5.12 12.84 43.59
N THR A 609 -4.01 13.56 43.63
CA THR A 609 -2.82 13.20 42.88
C THR A 609 -2.12 11.96 43.45
N GLY A 610 -1.51 11.14 42.61
CA GLY A 610 -0.69 9.98 43.05
C GLY A 610 -1.46 8.74 43.44
N VAL A 611 -2.78 8.65 43.16
CA VAL A 611 -3.63 7.47 43.49
C VAL A 611 -3.68 6.43 42.36
N GLY A 612 -3.03 6.66 41.21
CA GLY A 612 -2.96 5.67 40.15
C GLY A 612 -3.79 5.95 38.91
N LYS A 613 -4.41 7.13 38.73
CA LYS A 613 -5.22 7.51 37.54
C LYS A 613 -4.46 7.29 36.22
N THR A 614 -3.27 7.83 36.12
CA THR A 614 -2.40 7.67 34.93
C THR A 614 -1.87 6.25 34.78
N GLU A 615 -1.64 5.53 35.89
CA GLU A 615 -1.16 4.13 35.82
C GLU A 615 -2.26 3.19 35.31
N LEU A 616 -3.53 3.41 35.71
CA LEU A 616 -4.66 2.67 35.14
C LEU A 616 -4.77 2.93 33.64
N THR A 617 -4.58 4.18 33.19
CA THR A 617 -4.59 4.51 31.76
C THR A 617 -3.49 3.78 30.99
N LYS A 618 -2.27 3.69 31.54
CA LYS A 618 -1.17 2.90 30.95
C LYS A 618 -1.46 1.40 30.96
N ALA A 619 -2.04 0.88 32.03
CA ALA A 619 -2.43 -0.52 32.13
C ALA A 619 -3.50 -0.87 31.08
N LEU A 620 -4.45 0.05 30.83
CA LEU A 620 -5.46 -0.09 29.79
C LEU A 620 -4.85 -0.07 28.39
N ALA A 621 -3.91 0.84 28.11
CA ALA A 621 -3.21 0.88 26.86
C ALA A 621 -2.44 -0.42 26.59
N ASN A 622 -1.71 -0.91 27.59
CA ASN A 622 -1.00 -2.18 27.50
C ASN A 622 -1.93 -3.37 27.32
N PHE A 623 -3.05 -3.40 28.03
CA PHE A 623 -4.01 -4.50 27.95
C PHE A 623 -4.75 -4.54 26.60
N LEU A 624 -5.23 -3.39 26.13
CA LEU A 624 -6.06 -3.32 24.92
C LEU A 624 -5.23 -3.33 23.63
N PHE A 625 -4.06 -2.72 23.65
CA PHE A 625 -3.24 -2.46 22.46
C PHE A 625 -1.82 -3.03 22.57
N ASP A 626 -1.49 -3.72 23.67
CA ASP A 626 -0.22 -4.39 23.94
C ASP A 626 1.03 -3.50 23.90
N ASP A 627 0.81 -2.20 23.98
CA ASP A 627 1.85 -1.18 24.00
C ASP A 627 1.47 -0.11 25.03
N GLU A 628 2.31 0.08 26.05
CA GLU A 628 2.12 1.17 27.02
C GLU A 628 2.20 2.55 26.36
N GLN A 629 2.88 2.63 25.21
CA GLN A 629 3.03 3.84 24.45
C GLN A 629 1.88 4.07 23.46
N ALA A 630 0.95 3.11 23.32
CA ALA A 630 -0.30 3.32 22.58
C ALA A 630 -1.25 4.27 23.36
N MET A 631 -0.70 5.38 23.83
CA MET A 631 -1.38 6.40 24.60
C MET A 631 -0.91 7.80 24.21
N VAL A 632 -1.86 8.65 23.85
CA VAL A 632 -1.62 10.10 23.68
C VAL A 632 -2.03 10.80 24.96
N ARG A 633 -1.09 11.48 25.59
CA ARG A 633 -1.36 12.33 26.74
C ARG A 633 -1.39 13.80 26.32
N ILE A 634 -2.49 14.45 26.62
CA ILE A 634 -2.71 15.87 26.37
C ILE A 634 -2.98 16.54 27.72
N ASP A 635 -2.06 17.43 28.12
CA ASP A 635 -2.21 18.21 29.34
C ASP A 635 -3.10 19.41 29.04
N MET A 636 -4.27 19.48 29.67
CA MET A 636 -5.26 20.53 29.43
C MET A 636 -4.83 21.89 29.98
N SER A 637 -3.80 21.96 30.81
CA SER A 637 -3.21 23.21 31.23
C SER A 637 -2.55 23.98 30.07
N GLU A 638 -2.17 23.33 28.99
CA GLU A 638 -1.69 23.97 27.76
C GLU A 638 -2.80 24.55 26.88
N PHE A 639 -4.05 24.23 27.18
CA PHE A 639 -5.24 24.56 26.38
C PHE A 639 -6.22 25.48 27.15
N MET A 640 -5.71 26.34 27.99
CA MET A 640 -6.50 27.30 28.78
C MET A 640 -7.02 28.47 27.94
N GLU A 641 -6.39 28.79 26.83
CA GLU A 641 -6.73 29.93 25.98
C GLU A 641 -7.53 29.49 24.74
N LYS A 642 -8.38 30.37 24.24
CA LYS A 642 -9.21 30.11 23.05
C LYS A 642 -8.37 29.74 21.81
N HIS A 643 -7.21 30.36 21.63
CA HIS A 643 -6.32 30.09 20.49
C HIS A 643 -5.67 28.70 20.54
N SER A 644 -5.57 28.10 21.73
CA SER A 644 -5.00 26.76 21.89
C SER A 644 -5.90 25.67 21.33
N VAL A 645 -7.21 25.89 21.19
CA VAL A 645 -8.14 24.93 20.58
C VAL A 645 -7.73 24.64 19.12
N ALA A 646 -7.27 25.64 18.37
CA ALA A 646 -6.78 25.46 17.01
C ALA A 646 -5.52 24.57 16.95
N ARG A 647 -4.70 24.53 18.00
CA ARG A 647 -3.57 23.59 18.10
C ARG A 647 -4.03 22.15 18.32
N LEU A 648 -5.20 21.95 18.94
CA LEU A 648 -5.74 20.62 19.19
C LEU A 648 -6.26 19.97 17.90
N ILE A 649 -7.01 20.73 17.09
CA ILE A 649 -7.72 20.21 15.89
C ILE A 649 -7.09 20.64 14.56
N GLY A 650 -6.10 21.55 14.58
CA GLY A 650 -5.50 22.17 13.40
C GLY A 650 -6.06 23.55 13.12
N ALA A 651 -5.21 24.43 12.61
CA ALA A 651 -5.58 25.81 12.25
C ALA A 651 -6.41 25.83 10.96
N PRO A 652 -7.44 26.68 10.85
CA PRO A 652 -8.17 26.85 9.59
C PRO A 652 -7.30 27.48 8.51
N PRO A 653 -7.68 27.37 7.21
CA PRO A 653 -6.93 27.92 6.09
C PRO A 653 -6.65 29.41 6.26
N GLY A 654 -5.39 29.79 6.05
CA GLY A 654 -4.95 31.20 6.15
C GLY A 654 -4.38 31.60 7.51
N TYR A 655 -4.35 30.71 8.50
CA TYR A 655 -3.71 30.95 9.81
C TYR A 655 -2.33 30.27 9.89
N VAL A 656 -1.45 30.81 10.74
CA VAL A 656 -0.13 30.24 11.01
C VAL A 656 -0.31 28.85 11.66
N GLY A 657 0.42 27.83 11.14
CA GLY A 657 0.29 26.44 11.62
C GLY A 657 -0.72 25.59 10.86
N TYR A 658 -1.31 26.06 9.76
CA TYR A 658 -2.25 25.29 8.93
C TYR A 658 -1.63 23.99 8.40
N GLU A 659 -0.35 24.00 8.03
CA GLU A 659 0.35 22.82 7.49
C GLU A 659 0.73 21.78 8.55
N GLU A 660 0.82 22.17 9.82
CA GLU A 660 1.29 21.30 10.91
C GLU A 660 0.21 20.30 11.39
N GLY A 661 -1.06 20.55 11.07
CA GLY A 661 -2.18 19.73 11.58
C GLY A 661 -2.45 19.93 13.08
N GLY A 662 -3.50 19.30 13.62
CA GLY A 662 -3.81 19.34 15.05
C GLY A 662 -3.11 18.23 15.82
N VAL A 663 -2.65 18.52 17.03
CA VAL A 663 -1.95 17.54 17.89
C VAL A 663 -2.80 16.30 18.13
N LEU A 664 -4.09 16.47 18.44
CA LEU A 664 -5.01 15.36 18.67
C LEU A 664 -5.34 14.63 17.35
N THR A 665 -5.72 15.38 16.32
CA THR A 665 -6.18 14.81 15.04
C THR A 665 -5.06 14.07 14.32
N GLU A 666 -3.84 14.59 14.30
CA GLU A 666 -2.68 13.92 13.72
C GLU A 666 -2.25 12.65 14.49
N ALA A 667 -2.29 12.71 15.84
CA ALA A 667 -1.97 11.55 16.67
C ALA A 667 -2.92 10.37 16.39
N ILE A 668 -4.24 10.63 16.29
CA ILE A 668 -5.25 9.62 16.03
C ILE A 668 -5.19 9.14 14.58
N ARG A 669 -4.94 10.02 13.62
CA ARG A 669 -4.78 9.65 12.21
C ARG A 669 -3.61 8.68 12.00
N ARG A 670 -2.49 8.90 12.71
CA ARG A 670 -1.31 8.03 12.64
C ARG A 670 -1.50 6.69 13.35
N ARG A 671 -2.21 6.71 14.49
CA ARG A 671 -2.51 5.52 15.29
C ARG A 671 -3.98 5.56 15.73
N PRO A 672 -4.91 4.95 14.96
CA PRO A 672 -6.33 4.96 15.28
C PRO A 672 -6.69 4.16 16.55
N TYR A 673 -5.82 3.23 16.95
CA TYR A 673 -5.98 2.35 18.10
C TYR A 673 -5.08 2.81 19.24
N GLN A 674 -5.63 3.64 20.14
CA GLN A 674 -4.89 4.12 21.31
C GLN A 674 -5.80 4.64 22.41
N VAL A 675 -5.21 4.84 23.58
CA VAL A 675 -5.85 5.54 24.68
C VAL A 675 -5.53 7.02 24.59
N ILE A 676 -6.54 7.85 24.69
CA ILE A 676 -6.38 9.31 24.77
C ILE A 676 -6.56 9.71 26.23
N LEU A 677 -5.53 10.28 26.82
CA LEU A 677 -5.55 10.82 28.18
C LEU A 677 -5.59 12.33 28.15
N PHE A 678 -6.72 12.92 28.49
CA PHE A 678 -6.85 14.34 28.78
C PHE A 678 -6.58 14.57 30.26
N ASP A 679 -5.42 15.11 30.58
CA ASP A 679 -5.00 15.31 31.98
C ASP A 679 -5.40 16.71 32.48
N GLU A 680 -5.91 16.82 33.72
CA GLU A 680 -6.37 18.06 34.35
C GLU A 680 -7.45 18.79 33.54
N VAL A 681 -8.48 18.07 33.13
CA VAL A 681 -9.53 18.54 32.21
C VAL A 681 -10.27 19.78 32.68
N GLU A 682 -10.35 20.02 33.99
CA GLU A 682 -10.93 21.22 34.61
C GLU A 682 -10.20 22.53 34.20
N LYS A 683 -8.98 22.47 33.71
CA LYS A 683 -8.20 23.65 33.31
C LYS A 683 -8.45 24.06 31.85
N ALA A 684 -9.12 23.22 31.06
CA ALA A 684 -9.35 23.47 29.66
C ALA A 684 -10.29 24.66 29.41
N HIS A 685 -10.03 25.37 28.28
CA HIS A 685 -10.96 26.39 27.82
C HIS A 685 -12.34 25.78 27.46
N PRO A 686 -13.47 26.47 27.70
CA PRO A 686 -14.82 25.96 27.39
C PRO A 686 -15.01 25.47 25.95
N ASP A 687 -14.30 26.06 24.97
CA ASP A 687 -14.41 25.65 23.56
C ASP A 687 -13.79 24.26 23.30
N VAL A 688 -12.88 23.76 24.14
CA VAL A 688 -12.34 22.40 24.07
C VAL A 688 -13.45 21.37 24.30
N PHE A 689 -14.36 21.65 25.23
CA PHE A 689 -15.49 20.76 25.49
C PHE A 689 -16.44 20.64 24.31
N ASN A 690 -16.62 21.69 23.52
CA ASN A 690 -17.42 21.64 22.30
C ASN A 690 -16.80 20.65 21.26
N VAL A 691 -15.48 20.61 21.16
CA VAL A 691 -14.75 19.65 20.32
C VAL A 691 -14.91 18.21 20.87
N LEU A 692 -14.72 18.04 22.17
CA LEU A 692 -14.89 16.73 22.83
C LEU A 692 -16.31 16.21 22.72
N LEU A 693 -17.34 17.07 22.77
CA LEU A 693 -18.72 16.66 22.56
C LEU A 693 -18.93 15.99 21.21
N GLN A 694 -18.34 16.54 20.12
CA GLN A 694 -18.43 15.94 18.81
C GLN A 694 -17.77 14.55 18.76
N VAL A 695 -16.60 14.42 19.39
CA VAL A 695 -15.89 13.13 19.47
C VAL A 695 -16.69 12.09 20.26
N LEU A 696 -17.28 12.49 21.39
CA LEU A 696 -18.03 11.60 22.26
C LEU A 696 -19.38 11.15 21.66
N ASP A 697 -20.00 11.96 20.81
CA ASP A 697 -21.28 11.64 20.16
C ASP A 697 -21.11 10.87 18.87
N ASP A 698 -20.32 11.44 17.94
CA ASP A 698 -20.22 10.97 16.57
C ASP A 698 -19.00 10.05 16.34
N GLY A 699 -18.09 9.96 17.33
CA GLY A 699 -16.82 9.24 17.21
C GLY A 699 -15.94 9.72 16.06
N ARG A 700 -16.16 10.96 15.59
CA ARG A 700 -15.45 11.57 14.49
C ARG A 700 -15.20 13.05 14.76
N LEU A 701 -14.10 13.55 14.21
CA LEU A 701 -13.75 14.96 14.33
C LEU A 701 -13.20 15.45 12.99
N THR A 702 -13.71 16.58 12.49
CA THR A 702 -13.16 17.20 11.28
C THR A 702 -12.04 18.15 11.68
N ASP A 703 -10.85 17.95 11.11
CA ASP A 703 -9.68 18.80 11.36
C ASP A 703 -9.80 20.16 10.66
N GLY A 704 -8.85 21.04 10.94
CA GLY A 704 -8.77 22.37 10.31
C GLY A 704 -8.56 22.35 8.81
N GLN A 705 -8.19 21.22 8.24
CA GLN A 705 -7.99 20.99 6.80
C GLN A 705 -9.22 20.39 6.11
N GLY A 706 -10.30 20.13 6.86
CA GLY A 706 -11.53 19.52 6.35
C GLY A 706 -11.51 18.00 6.29
N ARG A 707 -10.49 17.32 6.86
CA ARG A 707 -10.40 15.87 6.91
C ARG A 707 -11.11 15.35 8.14
N THR A 708 -11.88 14.28 7.97
CA THR A 708 -12.55 13.61 9.09
C THR A 708 -11.64 12.54 9.69
N VAL A 709 -11.39 12.65 10.99
CA VAL A 709 -10.59 11.70 11.77
C VAL A 709 -11.52 10.81 12.59
N ASP A 710 -11.26 9.51 12.59
CA ASP A 710 -12.10 8.49 13.23
C ASP A 710 -11.58 8.15 14.64
N PHE A 711 -12.44 8.35 15.66
CA PHE A 711 -12.16 8.08 17.07
C PHE A 711 -12.85 6.83 17.60
N ARG A 712 -13.61 6.09 16.79
CA ARG A 712 -14.40 4.92 17.23
C ARG A 712 -13.56 3.80 17.84
N ASN A 713 -12.30 3.73 17.47
CA ASN A 713 -11.36 2.73 17.98
C ASN A 713 -10.48 3.25 19.13
N THR A 714 -10.79 4.40 19.66
CA THR A 714 -10.05 4.99 20.79
C THR A 714 -10.77 4.79 22.12
N LEU A 715 -9.99 4.76 23.20
CA LEU A 715 -10.48 4.83 24.57
C LEU A 715 -10.16 6.23 25.12
N ILE A 716 -11.15 6.95 25.58
CA ILE A 716 -10.99 8.32 26.09
C ILE A 716 -10.99 8.30 27.60
N VAL A 717 -9.93 8.78 28.21
CA VAL A 717 -9.78 8.96 29.65
C VAL A 717 -9.51 10.42 29.94
N MET A 718 -10.32 10.99 30.81
CA MET A 718 -10.18 12.37 31.33
C MET A 718 -9.82 12.30 32.79
N THR A 719 -8.81 13.01 33.25
CA THR A 719 -8.48 13.07 34.67
C THR A 719 -8.79 14.44 35.24
N SER A 720 -9.25 14.48 36.49
CA SER A 720 -9.50 15.73 37.21
C SER A 720 -9.19 15.57 38.70
N ASN A 721 -8.82 16.69 39.30
CA ASN A 721 -8.61 16.76 40.75
C ASN A 721 -9.77 17.46 41.47
N LEU A 722 -10.89 17.75 40.80
CA LEU A 722 -12.07 18.34 41.39
C LEU A 722 -12.64 17.45 42.48
N GLY A 723 -13.02 18.05 43.59
CA GLY A 723 -13.54 17.32 44.76
C GLY A 723 -12.53 16.49 45.55
N ALA A 724 -11.23 16.59 45.21
CA ALA A 724 -10.15 15.87 45.89
C ALA A 724 -10.10 16.17 47.42
N GLU A 725 -10.49 17.37 47.82
CA GLU A 725 -10.53 17.77 49.22
C GLU A 725 -11.47 16.90 50.07
N TYR A 726 -12.63 16.52 49.54
CA TYR A 726 -13.58 15.62 50.17
C TYR A 726 -13.01 14.22 50.32
N LEU A 727 -12.29 13.75 49.32
CA LEU A 727 -11.69 12.41 49.30
C LEU A 727 -10.45 12.31 50.20
N VAL A 728 -9.69 13.39 50.38
CA VAL A 728 -8.51 13.43 51.26
C VAL A 728 -8.95 13.45 52.72
N ASN A 729 -10.10 14.07 53.05
CA ASN A 729 -10.61 14.17 54.41
C ASN A 729 -11.36 12.92 54.93
N LEU A 730 -11.62 11.93 54.02
CA LEU A 730 -12.17 10.64 54.39
C LEU A 730 -11.19 9.83 55.27
N GLY A 731 -11.67 9.11 56.24
CA GLY A 731 -10.90 8.15 56.99
C GLY A 731 -10.38 7.01 56.11
N GLU A 732 -9.33 6.32 56.54
CA GLU A 732 -8.71 5.23 55.76
C GLU A 732 -9.68 4.04 55.46
N ASP A 733 -10.68 3.83 56.31
CA ASP A 733 -11.66 2.74 56.21
C ASP A 733 -13.07 3.22 55.83
N GLU A 734 -13.24 4.48 55.48
CA GLU A 734 -14.54 5.02 55.09
C GLU A 734 -14.82 4.84 53.59
N ASP A 735 -16.07 4.49 53.30
CA ASP A 735 -16.52 4.27 51.91
C ASP A 735 -16.63 5.61 51.13
N VAL A 736 -16.10 5.64 49.91
CA VAL A 736 -16.13 6.81 49.03
C VAL A 736 -17.57 7.20 48.63
N ASP A 737 -18.49 6.27 48.68
CA ASP A 737 -19.90 6.54 48.37
C ASP A 737 -20.51 7.57 49.31
N LYS A 738 -19.96 7.76 50.53
CA LYS A 738 -20.41 8.78 51.47
C LYS A 738 -20.21 10.22 50.98
N VAL A 739 -19.16 10.47 50.19
CA VAL A 739 -18.81 11.81 49.66
C VAL A 739 -19.07 11.91 48.16
N ARG A 740 -19.65 10.87 47.57
CA ARG A 740 -19.91 10.83 46.12
C ARG A 740 -20.79 11.99 45.67
N ASP A 741 -21.84 12.28 46.43
CA ASP A 741 -22.78 13.35 46.09
C ASP A 741 -22.14 14.74 46.18
N GLU A 742 -21.27 14.98 47.16
CA GLU A 742 -20.53 16.24 47.32
C GLU A 742 -19.53 16.41 46.21
N VAL A 743 -18.74 15.37 45.89
CA VAL A 743 -17.80 15.39 44.78
C VAL A 743 -18.51 15.63 43.43
N MET A 744 -19.63 14.90 43.21
CA MET A 744 -20.44 15.08 42.00
C MET A 744 -21.09 16.46 41.93
N GLY A 745 -21.42 17.08 43.11
CA GLY A 745 -21.89 18.44 43.20
C GLY A 745 -20.85 19.43 42.66
N VAL A 746 -19.57 19.28 43.03
CA VAL A 746 -18.46 20.11 42.52
C VAL A 746 -18.28 19.90 41.01
N VAL A 747 -18.33 18.65 40.55
CA VAL A 747 -18.17 18.32 39.11
C VAL A 747 -19.30 18.92 38.27
N ARG A 748 -20.55 18.83 38.74
CA ARG A 748 -21.72 19.44 38.06
C ARG A 748 -21.64 20.96 37.97
N ASN A 749 -20.97 21.60 38.92
CA ASN A 749 -20.75 23.06 38.89
C ASN A 749 -19.62 23.45 37.92
N ALA A 750 -18.64 22.57 37.72
CA ALA A 750 -17.49 22.83 36.85
C ALA A 750 -17.77 22.51 35.38
N PHE A 751 -18.55 21.47 35.09
CA PHE A 751 -18.81 21.00 33.72
C PHE A 751 -20.31 21.13 33.37
N ARG A 752 -20.55 21.40 32.06
CA ARG A 752 -21.93 21.47 31.56
C ARG A 752 -22.62 20.10 31.63
N PRO A 753 -23.92 20.05 31.96
CA PRO A 753 -24.66 18.80 32.02
C PRO A 753 -24.63 17.99 30.75
N GLU A 754 -24.62 18.66 29.58
CA GLU A 754 -24.51 18.03 28.26
C GLU A 754 -23.21 17.24 28.09
N PHE A 755 -22.09 17.72 28.62
CA PHE A 755 -20.81 17.03 28.57
C PHE A 755 -20.79 15.81 29.51
N LEU A 756 -21.27 15.97 30.76
CA LEU A 756 -21.29 14.87 31.71
C LEU A 756 -22.19 13.71 31.27
N ASN A 757 -23.32 14.00 30.62
CA ASN A 757 -24.24 12.97 30.12
C ASN A 757 -23.69 12.14 28.95
N ARG A 758 -22.57 12.55 28.35
CA ARG A 758 -21.93 11.85 27.22
C ARG A 758 -20.73 11.00 27.64
N ILE A 759 -20.32 11.15 28.89
CA ILE A 759 -19.29 10.31 29.50
C ILE A 759 -19.94 9.00 29.92
N ASP A 760 -19.38 7.88 29.55
CA ASP A 760 -19.93 6.55 29.88
C ASP A 760 -19.89 6.29 31.36
N GLU A 761 -18.82 6.72 32.08
CA GLU A 761 -18.71 6.52 33.49
C GLU A 761 -17.79 7.54 34.17
N VAL A 762 -18.22 8.04 35.33
CA VAL A 762 -17.44 8.91 36.23
C VAL A 762 -16.97 8.07 37.41
N ILE A 763 -15.66 7.88 37.53
CA ILE A 763 -15.00 6.95 38.43
C ILE A 763 -14.26 7.73 39.53
N LEU A 764 -14.58 7.44 40.78
CA LEU A 764 -13.89 8.02 41.93
C LEU A 764 -12.72 7.13 42.33
N PHE A 765 -11.53 7.72 42.43
CA PHE A 765 -10.33 7.03 42.88
C PHE A 765 -10.16 7.19 44.39
N HIS A 766 -10.05 6.05 45.10
CA HIS A 766 -9.77 6.03 46.52
C HIS A 766 -8.35 6.51 46.84
N ARG A 767 -8.20 7.07 48.03
CA ARG A 767 -6.90 7.30 48.61
C ARG A 767 -6.18 5.95 48.82
N LEU A 768 -4.90 5.87 48.48
CA LEU A 768 -4.11 4.69 48.73
C LEU A 768 -3.92 4.47 50.23
N ARG A 769 -4.07 3.24 50.66
CA ARG A 769 -3.86 2.83 52.08
C ARG A 769 -2.38 2.46 52.28
N ARG A 770 -1.89 2.51 53.50
CA ARG A 770 -0.51 2.07 53.80
C ARG A 770 -0.26 0.62 53.39
N GLN A 771 -1.27 -0.26 53.54
CA GLN A 771 -1.18 -1.66 53.09
C GLN A 771 -0.92 -1.81 51.60
N ASP A 772 -1.41 -0.91 50.77
CA ASP A 772 -1.27 -0.94 49.31
C ASP A 772 0.15 -0.57 48.90
N MET A 773 0.89 0.19 49.73
CA MET A 773 2.22 0.67 49.40
C MET A 773 3.25 -0.45 49.21
N GLY A 774 3.16 -1.54 50.01
CA GLY A 774 4.05 -2.69 49.85
C GLY A 774 3.96 -3.33 48.49
N GLN A 775 2.76 -3.51 47.96
CA GLN A 775 2.53 -4.04 46.62
C GLN A 775 3.05 -3.08 45.54
N ILE A 776 2.92 -1.76 45.74
CA ILE A 776 3.46 -0.75 44.81
C ILE A 776 4.99 -0.78 44.79
N VAL A 777 5.63 -1.01 45.97
CA VAL A 777 7.09 -1.20 46.04
C VAL A 777 7.50 -2.42 45.25
N HIS A 778 6.83 -3.56 45.34
CA HIS A 778 7.11 -4.76 44.54
C HIS A 778 7.04 -4.49 43.05
N ILE A 779 5.99 -3.82 42.56
CA ILE A 779 5.85 -3.46 41.13
C ILE A 779 7.03 -2.59 40.66
N GLN A 780 7.48 -1.64 41.49
CA GLN A 780 8.63 -0.79 41.17
C GLN A 780 9.95 -1.59 41.19
N LEU A 781 10.09 -2.56 42.07
CA LEU A 781 11.23 -3.48 42.13
C LEU A 781 11.33 -4.38 40.91
N GLU A 782 10.22 -4.92 40.41
CA GLU A 782 10.20 -5.67 39.15
C GLU A 782 10.68 -4.83 37.97
N ARG A 783 10.24 -3.54 37.93
CA ARG A 783 10.74 -2.61 36.89
C ARG A 783 12.25 -2.38 36.98
N LEU A 784 12.76 -2.24 38.21
CA LEU A 784 14.21 -2.10 38.44
C LEU A 784 14.95 -3.38 38.07
N GLY A 785 14.39 -4.54 38.42
CA GLY A 785 14.97 -5.85 38.08
C GLY A 785 15.16 -6.02 36.56
N ARG A 786 14.18 -5.60 35.76
CA ARG A 786 14.29 -5.62 34.28
C ARG A 786 15.47 -4.78 33.75
N LEU A 787 15.78 -3.65 34.40
CA LEU A 787 16.93 -2.81 34.00
C LEU A 787 18.29 -3.47 34.38
N LEU A 788 18.29 -4.39 35.34
CA LEU A 788 19.47 -5.10 35.79
C LEU A 788 19.69 -6.44 35.09
N THR A 789 18.73 -6.87 34.25
CA THR A 789 18.78 -8.16 33.54
C THR A 789 20.03 -8.29 32.66
N ASP A 790 20.41 -7.23 31.95
CA ASP A 790 21.61 -7.23 31.08
C ASP A 790 22.90 -7.52 31.81
N ARG A 791 22.95 -7.17 33.13
CA ARG A 791 24.11 -7.43 34.02
C ARG A 791 23.94 -8.71 34.83
N LYS A 792 22.81 -9.40 34.69
CA LYS A 792 22.46 -10.60 35.46
C LYS A 792 22.52 -10.35 36.99
N ILE A 793 22.07 -9.18 37.43
CA ILE A 793 21.99 -8.81 38.84
C ILE A 793 20.55 -8.99 39.29
N SER A 794 20.34 -9.84 40.31
CA SER A 794 19.04 -10.03 40.94
C SER A 794 18.95 -9.27 42.26
N LEU A 795 17.81 -8.60 42.48
CA LEU A 795 17.57 -7.89 43.77
C LEU A 795 16.61 -8.68 44.64
N SER A 796 16.96 -8.91 45.89
CA SER A 796 16.06 -9.51 46.89
C SER A 796 15.99 -8.57 48.09
N LEU A 797 14.78 -8.05 48.36
CA LEU A 797 14.53 -7.22 49.54
C LEU A 797 13.80 -8.07 50.58
N ASP A 798 14.13 -7.86 51.85
CA ASP A 798 13.35 -8.41 52.98
C ASP A 798 12.08 -7.59 53.25
N ASP A 799 11.11 -8.19 53.96
CA ASP A 799 9.85 -7.56 54.24
C ASP A 799 9.99 -6.23 55.02
N ASP A 800 11.01 -6.16 55.92
CA ASP A 800 11.32 -4.95 56.69
C ASP A 800 11.81 -3.82 55.77
N ALA A 801 12.61 -4.13 54.74
CA ALA A 801 13.06 -3.13 53.76
C ALA A 801 11.91 -2.63 52.87
N ILE A 802 11.01 -3.53 52.49
CA ILE A 802 9.82 -3.16 51.72
C ILE A 802 8.93 -2.26 52.56
N GLU A 803 8.67 -2.59 53.82
CA GLU A 803 7.90 -1.79 54.74
C GLU A 803 8.55 -0.43 55.03
N TRP A 804 9.87 -0.40 55.19
CA TRP A 804 10.65 0.83 55.37
C TRP A 804 10.50 1.77 54.16
N LEU A 805 10.62 1.26 52.92
CA LEU A 805 10.43 2.03 51.71
C LEU A 805 8.99 2.52 51.56
N ALA A 806 8.01 1.66 51.86
CA ALA A 806 6.60 1.96 51.81
C ALA A 806 6.23 3.09 52.79
N ASN A 807 6.71 3.01 54.02
CA ASN A 807 6.46 4.03 55.04
C ASN A 807 7.11 5.38 54.69
N LYS A 808 8.36 5.36 54.22
CA LYS A 808 9.08 6.58 53.82
C LYS A 808 8.53 7.20 52.51
N GLY A 809 7.95 6.38 51.63
CA GLY A 809 7.36 6.80 50.36
C GLY A 809 5.90 7.19 50.42
N TYR A 810 5.21 6.99 51.55
CA TYR A 810 3.80 7.29 51.72
C TYR A 810 3.55 8.74 52.17
N ASP A 811 2.68 9.45 51.49
CA ASP A 811 2.19 10.77 51.89
C ASP A 811 0.67 10.79 51.75
N PRO A 812 -0.07 11.18 52.82
CA PRO A 812 -1.52 11.24 52.79
C PRO A 812 -2.14 12.13 51.70
N ALA A 813 -1.49 13.19 51.32
CA ALA A 813 -1.98 14.16 50.31
C ALA A 813 -1.53 13.83 48.91
N TYR A 814 -0.31 13.25 48.77
CA TYR A 814 0.32 12.96 47.49
C TYR A 814 0.37 11.48 47.13
N GLY A 815 -0.20 10.60 47.96
CA GLY A 815 -0.28 9.15 47.71
C GLY A 815 1.07 8.48 47.52
N ALA A 816 1.20 7.70 46.49
CA ALA A 816 2.46 7.01 46.13
C ALA A 816 3.43 7.85 45.26
N ARG A 817 3.14 9.13 44.99
CA ARG A 817 4.01 9.98 44.13
C ARG A 817 5.42 10.19 44.72
N PRO A 818 5.59 10.34 46.07
CA PRO A 818 6.90 10.46 46.66
C PRO A 818 7.72 9.16 46.60
N LEU A 819 7.08 7.98 46.54
CA LEU A 819 7.74 6.69 46.58
C LEU A 819 8.81 6.57 45.48
N LYS A 820 8.53 7.04 44.28
CA LYS A 820 9.50 6.99 43.17
C LYS A 820 10.79 7.73 43.49
N ARG A 821 10.70 8.87 44.14
CA ARG A 821 11.88 9.64 44.57
C ARG A 821 12.63 8.95 45.72
N VAL A 822 11.88 8.36 46.64
CA VAL A 822 12.46 7.58 47.73
C VAL A 822 13.20 6.36 47.17
N MET A 823 12.59 5.59 46.29
CA MET A 823 13.26 4.46 45.65
C MET A 823 14.49 4.87 44.86
N GLN A 824 14.45 5.99 44.16
CA GLN A 824 15.59 6.52 43.45
C GLN A 824 16.75 6.84 44.46
N LYS A 825 16.46 7.65 45.46
CA LYS A 825 17.48 8.14 46.41
C LYS A 825 18.02 7.08 47.35
N GLU A 826 17.17 6.19 47.86
CA GLU A 826 17.53 5.23 48.91
C GLU A 826 17.90 3.85 48.36
N LEU A 827 17.47 3.50 47.15
CA LEU A 827 17.74 2.18 46.55
C LEU A 827 18.60 2.31 45.27
N GLN A 828 18.17 3.09 44.26
CA GLN A 828 18.82 3.12 42.96
C GLN A 828 20.19 3.84 43.00
N ASP A 829 20.27 5.00 43.63
CA ASP A 829 21.51 5.78 43.69
C ASP A 829 22.62 5.01 44.48
N PRO A 830 22.34 4.45 45.68
CA PRO A 830 23.34 3.64 46.39
C PRO A 830 23.71 2.34 45.66
N LEU A 831 22.74 1.71 44.98
CA LEU A 831 22.98 0.52 44.14
C LEU A 831 23.92 0.84 42.98
N ALA A 832 23.69 1.95 42.30
CA ALA A 832 24.53 2.41 41.19
C ALA A 832 25.96 2.72 41.65
N GLU A 833 26.12 3.39 42.78
CA GLU A 833 27.46 3.66 43.37
C GLU A 833 28.19 2.35 43.66
N LYS A 834 27.53 1.37 44.26
CA LYS A 834 28.14 0.07 44.58
C LYS A 834 28.48 -0.80 43.38
N ILE A 835 27.71 -0.67 42.30
CA ILE A 835 28.01 -1.32 41.01
C ILE A 835 29.23 -0.64 40.37
N LEU A 836 29.28 0.69 40.38
CA LEU A 836 30.39 1.45 39.77
C LEU A 836 31.69 1.30 40.58
N SER A 837 31.61 1.18 41.92
CA SER A 837 32.79 0.94 42.78
C SER A 837 33.30 -0.51 42.70
N GLY A 838 32.57 -1.42 42.06
CA GLY A 838 32.92 -2.82 41.96
C GLY A 838 32.64 -3.62 43.25
N GLU A 839 31.88 -3.06 44.19
CA GLU A 839 31.40 -3.84 45.37
C GLU A 839 30.30 -4.84 44.98
N ILE A 840 29.52 -4.55 43.96
CA ILE A 840 28.49 -5.42 43.37
C ILE A 840 28.98 -5.85 42.00
N PHE A 841 29.10 -7.16 41.77
CA PHE A 841 29.61 -7.76 40.53
C PHE A 841 28.44 -8.20 39.65
N ASP A 842 28.69 -8.28 38.34
CA ASP A 842 27.76 -8.94 37.40
C ASP A 842 27.58 -10.42 37.81
N ASN A 843 26.45 -11.03 37.56
CA ASN A 843 26.04 -12.37 37.97
C ASN A 843 25.96 -12.51 39.52
N SER A 844 25.40 -11.54 40.24
CA SER A 844 25.26 -11.59 41.70
C SER A 844 23.80 -11.32 42.11
N THR A 845 23.44 -11.90 43.25
CA THR A 845 22.17 -11.58 43.95
C THR A 845 22.49 -10.61 45.07
N VAL A 846 21.81 -9.45 45.03
CA VAL A 846 21.99 -8.40 46.05
C VAL A 846 20.86 -8.50 47.07
N LYS A 847 21.17 -8.92 48.31
CA LYS A 847 20.25 -8.83 49.43
C LYS A 847 20.23 -7.45 50.02
N VAL A 848 19.03 -6.81 50.07
CA VAL A 848 18.82 -5.50 50.64
C VAL A 848 18.01 -5.64 51.91
N THR A 849 18.53 -5.15 53.03
CA THR A 849 17.90 -5.23 54.34
C THR A 849 17.69 -3.83 54.93
N ALA A 850 16.68 -3.65 55.75
CA ALA A 850 16.44 -2.40 56.45
C ALA A 850 17.50 -2.14 57.51
N GLY A 851 18.09 -0.95 57.54
CA GLY A 851 18.89 -0.40 58.64
C GLY A 851 18.10 0.65 59.39
N SER A 852 18.69 1.26 60.45
CA SER A 852 18.00 2.29 61.22
C SER A 852 17.59 3.54 60.39
N ASP A 853 18.51 4.01 59.51
CA ASP A 853 18.26 5.21 58.72
C ASP A 853 18.44 5.03 57.22
N ARG A 854 18.97 3.89 56.78
CA ARG A 854 19.28 3.59 55.37
C ARG A 854 19.18 2.09 55.11
N LEU A 855 19.08 1.75 53.80
CA LEU A 855 19.14 0.37 53.34
C LEU A 855 20.61 -0.15 53.32
N ASN A 856 20.78 -1.41 53.67
CA ASN A 856 22.07 -2.12 53.62
C ASN A 856 22.06 -3.11 52.47
N PHE A 857 23.09 -3.09 51.64
CA PHE A 857 23.26 -3.92 50.47
C PHE A 857 24.31 -4.98 50.69
N ARG A 858 23.98 -6.25 50.52
CA ARG A 858 24.89 -7.40 50.68
C ARG A 858 24.91 -8.22 49.38
N PRO A 859 25.99 -8.12 48.58
CA PRO A 859 26.11 -8.92 47.38
C PRO A 859 26.45 -10.38 47.75
N GLN A 860 25.78 -11.33 47.11
CA GLN A 860 26.07 -12.77 47.17
C GLN A 860 26.32 -13.22 45.74
N ARG A 861 27.45 -13.95 45.50
CA ARG A 861 27.69 -14.58 44.20
C ARG A 861 26.70 -15.70 43.99
N THR A 862 26.01 -15.74 42.89
CA THR A 862 25.15 -16.85 42.49
C THR A 862 26.02 -18.05 42.20
N GLN A 863 25.86 -19.16 42.92
CA GLN A 863 26.59 -20.41 42.60
C GLN A 863 25.89 -21.10 41.41
N PRO A 864 26.61 -21.86 40.53
CA PRO A 864 26.05 -22.44 39.31
C PRO A 864 24.93 -23.49 39.52
N GLU A 865 24.60 -23.86 40.76
CA GLU A 865 23.50 -24.79 41.06
C GLU A 865 22.14 -24.13 41.10
N ASP A 866 22.04 -22.80 41.24
CA ASP A 866 20.79 -22.08 41.32
C ASP A 866 20.21 -21.75 39.92
N GLU A 867 20.98 -21.89 38.83
CA GLU A 867 20.51 -21.70 37.44
C GLU A 867 19.57 -22.85 36.97
N ALA A 868 19.63 -24.02 37.61
CA ALA A 868 18.79 -25.17 37.23
C ALA A 868 17.38 -25.13 37.83
N GLU A 869 17.14 -24.42 38.93
CA GLU A 869 15.83 -24.27 39.56
C GLU A 869 15.00 -23.09 38.99
N GLN A 870 15.64 -22.10 38.37
CA GLN A 870 14.92 -20.97 37.74
C GLN A 870 14.52 -21.22 36.28
N ALA A 871 15.02 -22.31 35.66
CA ALA A 871 14.73 -22.71 34.29
C ALA A 871 13.68 -23.87 34.20
N ALA A 872 13.17 -24.35 35.32
CA ALA A 872 12.12 -25.36 35.45
C ALA A 872 10.80 -24.69 35.90
#